data_00559f58bfbafb75cf194c7900a81d6b
#
_entry.id   00559f58bfbafb75cf194c7900a81d6b
#
_cell.length_a   1.000
_cell.length_b   1.000
_cell.length_c   1.000
_cell.angle_alpha   90.00
_cell.angle_beta   90.00
_cell.angle_gamma   90.00
#
_symmetry.space_group_name_H-M   'P 1'
#
loop_
_entity.id
_entity.type
_entity.pdbx_description
1 polymer ?
#
loop_
_entity_poly.entity_id
_entity_poly.type
_entity_poly.pdbx_seq_one_letter_code
_entity_poly.pdbx_strand_id
1 'polypeptide(L)'
;MKKIPKLILGVGLLIANTSFAHGPRPTPLIDVPTPEVPGLLDGSSPIVVDKNMAIALGKALFWDTNVGSDGMACGSCHFHAGADARVKNQINPGGDKSNNPAPQTFDILESGAGGPNHKLSLADFPLHAFNDPISQDSGVQHTTDDVVASAGTFSGTFKFVSQLSGSADVCDRSADPVYHVGNIGTRRVEPRNAPTVINAVFNYRNFWDGRANNTFNGSSPWGGRDPNAGVWVQTSPRLVEKQRLHLINSSLASLSVAPPLSDAEMSCRGRNLASIGRKLLNRQPLQYQNVHAEDSVFGPLNLTYSTTGLLKPSLRTTYKTMITKAFNPKYWAYGALGPFGTPGAGQLPYNQVEANFSMFFGIALQLYQSTLVSDQAPIDQTPRDTNLYPTWAGMGKTATEIAQLKRGMTVFENNHCLICHAGPTMTAASVQTNATLVTPLPGKFYGPSNSRIAYGPQSMGGPFPISQALAAGISQYKNLVNRDSTNGGVMLLDLGFANTGVGDPSADKGLAGTDDFGNPFSFVDQYVQYLLGNSSNIIDPGIITTRVCEFTEPLSFNVNLGAPLDGLFTIYEGIELDGNREQSLRNQGCQDPDTAYIPTVKAANTSLTANPGLLATAKQAAFKIPGLRNVELTGPYMHNGSMATLDQVLEFYARHGNFENPNKNGNVTNNAVSNLDDRLALLAFLKTFTDDRVRYEKAPFDHPEISVPHGHVGNDLITTPSNPLNPKLAKDEFLVVPAVGANGNTQPLLPFDQLLAH
;
A
#
# COMPACT_ATOMS: atom_id res chain seq x y z
N MET A 1 -80.84 -24.25 -0.24
CA MET A 1 -80.02 -23.05 -0.08
C MET A 1 -78.59 -23.48 -0.10
N LYS A 2 -77.90 -23.32 -1.23
CA LYS A 2 -76.54 -23.75 -1.44
C LYS A 2 -75.60 -22.60 -1.03
N LYS A 3 -74.64 -22.86 -0.11
CA LYS A 3 -73.58 -21.93 0.25
C LYS A 3 -72.46 -22.03 -0.78
N ILE A 4 -72.09 -20.92 -1.37
CA ILE A 4 -70.93 -20.75 -2.27
C ILE A 4 -69.69 -20.40 -1.39
N PRO A 5 -68.56 -21.13 -1.51
CA PRO A 5 -67.37 -20.69 -0.81
C PRO A 5 -66.64 -19.57 -1.59
N LYS A 6 -66.29 -18.52 -0.87
CA LYS A 6 -65.44 -17.44 -1.40
C LYS A 6 -64.00 -17.94 -1.49
N LEU A 7 -63.50 -18.04 -2.72
CA LEU A 7 -62.09 -18.26 -3.02
C LEU A 7 -61.34 -16.93 -2.79
N ILE A 8 -60.53 -16.88 -1.74
CA ILE A 8 -59.61 -15.77 -1.49
C ILE A 8 -58.36 -16.09 -2.29
N LEU A 9 -58.15 -15.39 -3.39
CA LEU A 9 -56.92 -15.41 -4.16
C LEU A 9 -55.88 -14.60 -3.38
N GLY A 10 -55.01 -15.28 -2.63
CA GLY A 10 -53.83 -14.67 -2.02
C GLY A 10 -52.78 -14.42 -3.10
N VAL A 11 -52.69 -13.17 -3.54
CA VAL A 11 -51.53 -12.72 -4.30
C VAL A 11 -50.36 -12.65 -3.32
N GLY A 12 -49.57 -13.70 -3.31
CA GLY A 12 -48.25 -13.68 -2.65
C GLY A 12 -47.34 -12.70 -3.39
N LEU A 13 -47.17 -11.50 -2.85
CA LEU A 13 -46.07 -10.66 -3.21
C LEU A 13 -44.80 -11.40 -2.77
N LEU A 14 -44.11 -12.04 -3.71
CA LEU A 14 -42.70 -12.39 -3.56
C LEU A 14 -41.92 -11.08 -3.51
N ILE A 15 -41.81 -10.53 -2.30
CA ILE A 15 -40.76 -9.55 -2.03
C ILE A 15 -39.48 -10.32 -2.13
N ALA A 16 -38.77 -10.20 -3.27
CA ALA A 16 -37.40 -10.58 -3.38
C ALA A 16 -36.63 -9.77 -2.33
N ASN A 17 -36.32 -10.40 -1.20
CA ASN A 17 -35.34 -9.87 -0.27
C ASN A 17 -34.01 -9.84 -1.00
N THR A 18 -33.73 -8.75 -1.70
CA THR A 18 -32.37 -8.44 -2.12
C THR A 18 -31.60 -8.10 -0.84
N SER A 19 -30.89 -9.06 -0.32
CA SER A 19 -29.97 -8.87 0.78
C SER A 19 -28.81 -8.01 0.26
N PHE A 20 -28.75 -6.80 0.72
CA PHE A 20 -27.75 -5.82 0.30
C PHE A 20 -26.51 -5.90 1.21
N ALA A 21 -25.75 -6.97 1.12
CA ALA A 21 -24.47 -7.16 1.82
C ALA A 21 -23.27 -6.61 1.00
N HIS A 22 -23.42 -5.50 0.28
CA HIS A 22 -22.50 -5.15 -0.80
C HIS A 22 -21.44 -4.09 -0.46
N GLY A 23 -21.34 -3.62 0.76
CA GLY A 23 -20.41 -2.56 1.13
C GLY A 23 -20.79 -1.16 0.60
N PRO A 24 -20.04 -0.10 0.97
CA PRO A 24 -20.34 1.27 0.57
C PRO A 24 -19.97 1.51 -0.90
N ARG A 25 -20.79 2.28 -1.61
CA ARG A 25 -20.52 2.68 -2.98
C ARG A 25 -19.24 3.49 -3.12
N PRO A 26 -18.55 3.43 -4.29
CA PRO A 26 -17.37 4.26 -4.54
C PRO A 26 -17.72 5.75 -4.40
N THR A 27 -17.10 6.40 -3.45
CA THR A 27 -17.25 7.84 -3.22
C THR A 27 -16.07 8.60 -3.84
N PRO A 28 -16.24 9.89 -4.21
CA PRO A 28 -15.15 10.70 -4.70
C PRO A 28 -14.01 10.81 -3.68
N LEU A 29 -12.77 10.88 -4.16
CA LEU A 29 -11.62 11.22 -3.34
C LEU A 29 -11.37 12.73 -3.28
N ILE A 30 -12.00 13.48 -4.17
CA ILE A 30 -11.92 14.94 -4.18
C ILE A 30 -12.34 15.50 -2.81
N ASP A 31 -11.58 16.46 -2.32
CA ASP A 31 -11.79 17.10 -1.01
C ASP A 31 -11.58 16.19 0.23
N VAL A 32 -11.15 14.94 0.05
CA VAL A 32 -10.76 14.09 1.17
C VAL A 32 -9.35 14.49 1.63
N PRO A 33 -9.18 15.02 2.86
CA PRO A 33 -7.88 15.45 3.32
C PRO A 33 -6.95 14.26 3.55
N THR A 34 -5.66 14.46 3.31
CA THR A 34 -4.65 13.50 3.73
C THR A 34 -4.61 13.41 5.26
N PRO A 35 -4.32 12.22 5.83
CA PRO A 35 -4.28 12.05 7.28
C PRO A 35 -3.32 13.03 7.95
N GLU A 36 -3.79 13.73 8.97
CA GLU A 36 -2.96 14.65 9.74
C GLU A 36 -1.96 13.88 10.62
N VAL A 37 -0.79 14.48 10.80
CA VAL A 37 0.28 13.96 11.66
C VAL A 37 0.53 14.96 12.79
N PRO A 38 -0.09 14.78 13.96
CA PRO A 38 0.07 15.70 15.07
C PRO A 38 1.53 15.84 15.50
N GLY A 39 1.97 17.06 15.75
CA GLY A 39 3.34 17.41 16.15
C GLY A 39 4.34 17.50 14.99
N LEU A 40 3.94 17.21 13.76
CA LEU A 40 4.82 17.32 12.59
C LEU A 40 4.97 18.78 12.12
N LEU A 41 3.85 19.46 11.87
CA LEU A 41 3.78 20.82 11.34
C LEU A 41 3.18 21.82 12.32
N ASP A 42 2.65 21.35 13.43
CA ASP A 42 1.90 22.10 14.41
C ASP A 42 2.57 22.08 15.80
N GLY A 43 1.98 22.82 16.75
CA GLY A 43 2.49 22.95 18.12
C GLY A 43 3.57 24.02 18.30
N SER A 44 4.06 24.15 19.53
CA SER A 44 5.03 25.20 19.90
C SER A 44 6.46 24.93 19.39
N SER A 45 6.76 23.72 18.98
CA SER A 45 8.09 23.30 18.49
C SER A 45 7.95 22.20 17.44
N PRO A 46 7.36 22.52 16.26
CA PRO A 46 7.11 21.54 15.22
C PRO A 46 8.43 20.91 14.76
N ILE A 47 8.32 19.69 14.22
CA ILE A 47 9.48 18.98 13.66
C ILE A 47 9.89 19.61 12.33
N VAL A 48 8.92 19.91 11.50
CA VAL A 48 9.10 20.57 10.19
C VAL A 48 8.70 22.04 10.32
N VAL A 49 9.62 22.93 9.97
CA VAL A 49 9.44 24.40 10.05
C VAL A 49 9.20 25.04 8.68
N ASP A 50 9.57 24.35 7.59
CA ASP A 50 9.27 24.75 6.21
C ASP A 50 8.75 23.51 5.45
N LYS A 51 7.43 23.42 5.30
CA LYS A 51 6.75 22.31 4.63
C LYS A 51 7.15 22.20 3.16
N ASN A 52 7.25 23.31 2.45
CA ASN A 52 7.55 23.30 1.01
C ASN A 52 8.99 22.82 0.75
N MET A 53 9.93 23.24 1.60
CA MET A 53 11.30 22.75 1.51
C MET A 53 11.40 21.26 1.90
N ALA A 54 10.59 20.79 2.85
CA ALA A 54 10.53 19.36 3.21
C ALA A 54 9.94 18.51 2.07
N ILE A 55 8.91 19.00 1.37
CA ILE A 55 8.36 18.35 0.17
C ILE A 55 9.42 18.30 -0.95
N ALA A 56 10.12 19.40 -1.19
CA ALA A 56 11.19 19.46 -2.20
C ALA A 56 12.33 18.48 -1.86
N LEU A 57 12.72 18.40 -0.59
CA LEU A 57 13.69 17.40 -0.12
C LEU A 57 13.19 15.97 -0.38
N GLY A 58 11.93 15.69 -0.09
CA GLY A 58 11.31 14.39 -0.32
C GLY A 58 11.29 14.01 -1.80
N LYS A 59 10.89 14.94 -2.70
CA LYS A 59 10.93 14.72 -4.15
C LYS A 59 12.35 14.46 -4.64
N ALA A 60 13.33 15.23 -4.15
CA ALA A 60 14.73 15.03 -4.51
C ALA A 60 15.23 13.64 -4.05
N LEU A 61 14.98 13.25 -2.80
CA LEU A 61 15.38 11.94 -2.26
C LEU A 61 14.69 10.77 -2.96
N PHE A 62 13.45 10.93 -3.39
CA PHE A 62 12.68 9.90 -4.09
C PHE A 62 13.26 9.57 -5.47
N TRP A 63 13.74 10.60 -6.19
CA TRP A 63 14.18 10.47 -7.58
C TRP A 63 15.70 10.37 -7.75
N ASP A 64 16.51 10.76 -6.74
CA ASP A 64 17.98 10.79 -6.87
C ASP A 64 18.61 9.41 -6.84
N THR A 65 19.21 9.00 -7.94
CA THR A 65 19.95 7.72 -8.09
C THR A 65 21.17 7.62 -7.18
N ASN A 66 21.65 8.71 -6.60
CA ASN A 66 22.71 8.69 -5.60
C ASN A 66 22.28 8.13 -4.24
N VAL A 67 20.98 7.99 -3.98
CA VAL A 67 20.47 7.42 -2.71
C VAL A 67 20.90 5.96 -2.56
N GLY A 68 20.74 5.15 -3.59
CA GLY A 68 21.15 3.74 -3.60
C GLY A 68 22.66 3.53 -3.63
N SER A 69 23.09 2.30 -3.41
CA SER A 69 24.52 1.93 -3.44
C SER A 69 25.10 1.96 -4.84
N ASP A 70 24.30 1.66 -5.86
CA ASP A 70 24.75 1.46 -7.25
C ASP A 70 23.74 2.01 -8.29
N GLY A 71 23.20 3.18 -8.03
CA GLY A 71 22.36 3.90 -8.99
C GLY A 71 20.86 3.67 -8.87
N MET A 72 20.37 3.08 -7.75
CA MET A 72 18.95 2.90 -7.49
C MET A 72 18.37 4.08 -6.70
N ALA A 73 17.19 4.51 -7.09
CA ALA A 73 16.34 5.45 -6.37
C ALA A 73 14.97 4.81 -6.08
N CYS A 74 14.13 5.41 -5.23
CA CYS A 74 12.74 4.96 -5.09
C CYS A 74 12.01 5.01 -6.45
N GLY A 75 12.24 6.09 -7.23
CA GLY A 75 11.73 6.22 -8.59
C GLY A 75 12.19 5.12 -9.56
N SER A 76 13.25 4.38 -9.27
CA SER A 76 13.68 3.26 -10.14
C SER A 76 12.66 2.11 -10.19
N CYS A 77 11.83 1.96 -9.14
CA CYS A 77 10.78 0.95 -9.03
C CYS A 77 9.37 1.56 -8.96
N HIS A 78 9.29 2.91 -8.94
CA HIS A 78 8.03 3.63 -8.78
C HIS A 78 7.86 4.76 -9.81
N PHE A 79 8.42 4.60 -11.02
CA PHE A 79 8.42 5.63 -12.06
C PHE A 79 7.14 5.65 -12.92
N HIS A 80 6.41 4.53 -13.01
CA HIS A 80 5.25 4.38 -13.90
C HIS A 80 3.94 4.36 -13.10
N ALA A 81 3.19 5.44 -13.10
CA ALA A 81 2.00 5.59 -12.24
C ALA A 81 2.27 5.21 -10.77
N GLY A 82 3.48 5.50 -10.30
CA GLY A 82 3.93 5.16 -8.94
C GLY A 82 4.25 3.70 -8.69
N ALA A 83 4.26 2.84 -9.71
CA ALA A 83 4.62 1.42 -9.69
C ALA A 83 5.75 1.12 -10.69
N ASP A 84 6.11 -0.14 -10.87
CA ASP A 84 7.11 -0.59 -11.83
C ASP A 84 6.47 -1.24 -13.05
N ALA A 85 6.87 -0.82 -14.24
CA ALA A 85 6.39 -1.39 -15.50
C ALA A 85 7.52 -1.94 -16.37
N ARG A 86 8.70 -2.22 -15.79
CA ARG A 86 9.80 -2.86 -16.51
C ARG A 86 9.47 -4.29 -16.88
N VAL A 87 10.04 -4.75 -18.01
CA VAL A 87 9.74 -6.07 -18.55
C VAL A 87 10.96 -6.99 -18.67
N LYS A 88 12.15 -6.55 -18.27
CA LYS A 88 13.39 -7.35 -18.38
C LYS A 88 14.10 -7.44 -17.04
N ASN A 89 14.57 -8.65 -16.68
CA ASN A 89 15.18 -8.97 -15.39
C ASN A 89 14.25 -8.68 -14.19
N GLN A 90 12.98 -9.09 -14.29
CA GLN A 90 11.95 -8.81 -13.28
C GLN A 90 11.45 -10.08 -12.57
N ILE A 91 12.15 -11.21 -12.67
CA ILE A 91 11.73 -12.47 -12.07
C ILE A 91 12.54 -12.74 -10.80
N ASN A 92 11.82 -12.97 -9.70
CA ASN A 92 12.33 -13.56 -8.47
C ASN A 92 11.91 -15.03 -8.44
N PRO A 93 12.83 -15.98 -8.15
CA PRO A 93 12.56 -17.43 -8.23
C PRO A 93 11.71 -17.96 -7.05
N GLY A 94 10.83 -17.14 -6.51
CA GLY A 94 9.86 -17.54 -5.49
C GLY A 94 10.42 -17.65 -4.09
N GLY A 95 9.56 -18.16 -3.18
CA GLY A 95 9.80 -18.16 -1.77
C GLY A 95 10.80 -19.20 -1.31
N ASP A 96 11.55 -18.81 -0.31
CA ASP A 96 12.20 -19.73 0.59
C ASP A 96 11.10 -20.55 1.30
N LYS A 97 10.91 -21.79 0.89
CA LYS A 97 10.13 -22.75 1.66
C LYS A 97 10.89 -23.03 2.95
N SER A 98 10.75 -22.18 3.92
CA SER A 98 11.53 -22.05 5.16
C SER A 98 11.61 -23.33 6.02
N ASN A 99 11.02 -24.43 5.60
CA ASN A 99 11.06 -25.73 6.27
C ASN A 99 11.59 -26.84 5.36
N ASN A 100 11.91 -26.56 4.10
CA ASN A 100 12.56 -27.49 3.19
C ASN A 100 13.27 -26.64 2.13
N PRO A 101 14.58 -26.42 2.24
CA PRO A 101 15.33 -25.64 1.27
C PRO A 101 15.41 -26.37 -0.06
N ALA A 102 14.32 -26.36 -0.80
CA ALA A 102 14.38 -26.59 -2.23
C ALA A 102 15.24 -25.45 -2.80
N PRO A 103 16.19 -25.72 -3.71
CA PRO A 103 16.91 -24.67 -4.37
C PRO A 103 15.93 -23.72 -5.02
N GLN A 104 16.11 -22.41 -4.83
CA GLN A 104 15.36 -21.40 -5.58
C GLN A 104 15.62 -21.62 -7.07
N THR A 105 14.58 -21.95 -7.81
CA THR A 105 14.66 -22.28 -9.25
C THR A 105 13.75 -21.34 -10.00
N PHE A 106 14.24 -20.83 -11.13
CA PHE A 106 13.43 -20.08 -12.06
C PHE A 106 12.62 -21.08 -12.90
N ASP A 107 11.33 -21.06 -12.80
CA ASP A 107 10.42 -22.01 -13.45
C ASP A 107 9.20 -21.34 -14.13
N ILE A 108 9.34 -20.06 -14.45
CA ILE A 108 8.32 -19.33 -15.23
C ILE A 108 8.10 -19.96 -16.63
N LEU A 109 9.11 -20.60 -17.19
CA LEU A 109 9.03 -21.40 -18.40
C LEU A 109 9.27 -22.88 -18.06
N GLU A 110 8.41 -23.78 -18.50
CA GLU A 110 8.51 -25.23 -18.28
C GLU A 110 9.85 -25.84 -18.72
N SER A 111 10.56 -25.16 -19.63
CA SER A 111 11.89 -25.59 -20.11
C SER A 111 13.02 -25.32 -19.12
N GLY A 112 12.76 -24.69 -17.97
CA GLY A 112 13.78 -24.19 -17.05
C GLY A 112 14.55 -22.97 -17.56
N ALA A 113 14.15 -22.39 -18.68
CA ALA A 113 14.55 -21.07 -19.14
C ALA A 113 13.69 -20.00 -18.42
N GLY A 114 14.05 -18.72 -18.57
CA GLY A 114 13.31 -17.62 -17.92
C GLY A 114 13.94 -17.11 -16.64
N GLY A 115 15.24 -17.42 -16.42
CA GLY A 115 16.02 -16.96 -15.27
C GLY A 115 16.36 -15.47 -15.28
N PRO A 116 17.42 -15.09 -14.56
CA PRO A 116 17.87 -13.70 -14.53
C PRO A 116 18.08 -13.13 -15.93
N ASN A 117 17.68 -11.89 -16.13
CA ASN A 117 17.71 -11.18 -17.43
C ASN A 117 16.70 -11.66 -18.50
N HIS A 118 15.74 -12.52 -18.14
CA HIS A 118 14.62 -12.85 -19.00
C HIS A 118 13.82 -11.58 -19.37
N LYS A 119 13.38 -11.49 -20.63
CA LYS A 119 12.43 -10.48 -21.11
C LYS A 119 11.03 -11.07 -21.09
N LEU A 120 10.20 -10.54 -20.19
CA LEU A 120 8.80 -10.92 -20.06
C LEU A 120 8.01 -10.68 -21.35
N SER A 121 7.04 -11.54 -21.59
CA SER A 121 6.05 -11.46 -22.65
C SER A 121 4.66 -11.78 -22.08
N LEU A 122 3.60 -11.50 -22.83
CA LEU A 122 2.26 -11.83 -22.38
C LEU A 122 2.04 -13.36 -22.22
N ALA A 123 2.83 -14.17 -22.93
CA ALA A 123 2.77 -15.63 -22.83
C ALA A 123 3.28 -16.19 -21.49
N ASP A 124 4.03 -15.40 -20.72
CA ASP A 124 4.49 -15.79 -19.39
C ASP A 124 3.38 -15.65 -18.32
N PHE A 125 2.24 -15.08 -18.67
CA PHE A 125 1.13 -14.80 -17.77
C PHE A 125 -0.17 -15.52 -18.12
N PRO A 126 -1.01 -15.82 -17.09
CA PRO A 126 -0.75 -15.69 -15.66
C PRO A 126 0.22 -16.75 -15.16
N LEU A 127 0.97 -16.47 -14.07
CA LEU A 127 1.95 -17.40 -13.49
C LEU A 127 1.30 -18.67 -12.91
N HIS A 128 -0.01 -18.67 -12.77
CA HIS A 128 -0.81 -19.84 -12.42
C HIS A 128 -2.03 -19.89 -13.33
N ALA A 129 -2.01 -20.81 -14.29
CA ALA A 129 -2.99 -20.94 -15.35
C ALA A 129 -3.80 -22.24 -15.21
N PHE A 130 -5.08 -22.16 -15.56
CA PHE A 130 -6.00 -23.30 -15.65
C PHE A 130 -6.38 -23.57 -17.10
N ASN A 131 -6.81 -24.80 -17.41
CA ASN A 131 -7.30 -25.16 -18.75
C ASN A 131 -8.51 -24.31 -19.15
N ASP A 132 -9.40 -23.99 -18.21
CA ASP A 132 -10.43 -22.97 -18.35
C ASP A 132 -10.10 -21.84 -17.34
N PRO A 133 -9.79 -20.62 -17.81
CA PRO A 133 -9.36 -19.53 -16.95
C PRO A 133 -10.33 -19.13 -15.84
N ILE A 134 -11.61 -19.46 -15.97
CA ILE A 134 -12.67 -19.13 -15.01
C ILE A 134 -13.12 -20.32 -14.14
N SER A 135 -12.43 -21.46 -14.20
CA SER A 135 -12.80 -22.67 -13.47
C SER A 135 -11.61 -23.37 -12.84
N GLN A 136 -11.58 -23.46 -11.49
CA GLN A 136 -10.58 -24.26 -10.78
C GLN A 136 -10.67 -25.77 -11.09
N ASP A 137 -11.86 -26.28 -11.37
CA ASP A 137 -12.11 -27.70 -11.64
C ASP A 137 -11.58 -28.15 -13.01
N SER A 138 -11.20 -27.23 -13.87
CA SER A 138 -10.68 -27.54 -15.21
C SER A 138 -9.28 -28.16 -15.23
N GLY A 139 -8.60 -28.15 -14.07
CA GLY A 139 -7.22 -28.60 -13.93
C GLY A 139 -6.20 -27.51 -14.24
N VAL A 140 -5.06 -27.58 -13.55
CA VAL A 140 -3.95 -26.64 -13.70
C VAL A 140 -3.19 -26.95 -14.98
N GLN A 141 -3.00 -25.94 -15.82
CA GLN A 141 -2.21 -26.00 -17.03
C GLN A 141 -0.73 -25.70 -16.74
N HIS A 142 -0.48 -24.66 -15.94
CA HIS A 142 0.84 -24.19 -15.54
C HIS A 142 0.79 -23.59 -14.14
N THR A 143 1.85 -23.77 -13.36
CA THR A 143 2.02 -23.12 -12.07
C THR A 143 3.49 -22.93 -11.74
N THR A 144 3.83 -21.77 -11.18
CA THR A 144 5.16 -21.46 -10.67
C THR A 144 5.03 -20.69 -9.36
N ASP A 145 6.03 -20.77 -8.49
CA ASP A 145 6.16 -19.90 -7.32
C ASP A 145 7.06 -18.67 -7.60
N ASP A 146 7.51 -18.51 -8.85
CA ASP A 146 8.19 -17.30 -9.30
C ASP A 146 7.31 -16.06 -9.08
N VAL A 147 7.98 -14.93 -8.89
CA VAL A 147 7.34 -13.63 -8.66
C VAL A 147 7.82 -12.64 -9.71
N VAL A 148 6.92 -11.91 -10.31
CA VAL A 148 7.28 -10.75 -11.14
C VAL A 148 7.31 -9.51 -10.26
N ALA A 149 8.52 -8.96 -10.07
CA ALA A 149 8.80 -7.84 -9.19
C ALA A 149 9.95 -6.98 -9.72
N SER A 150 10.38 -6.00 -8.93
CA SER A 150 11.37 -5.00 -9.35
C SER A 150 12.80 -5.49 -9.22
N ALA A 151 13.59 -5.37 -10.28
CA ALA A 151 15.05 -5.50 -10.18
C ALA A 151 15.64 -4.29 -9.44
N GLY A 152 16.45 -4.57 -8.42
CA GLY A 152 17.10 -3.58 -7.57
C GLY A 152 18.63 -3.58 -7.69
N THR A 153 19.34 -3.83 -6.61
CA THR A 153 20.81 -3.74 -6.50
C THR A 153 21.53 -5.03 -6.84
N PHE A 154 22.81 -4.94 -7.19
CA PHE A 154 23.69 -6.10 -7.26
C PHE A 154 24.08 -6.62 -5.88
N SER A 155 24.30 -7.92 -5.76
CA SER A 155 24.83 -8.54 -4.53
C SER A 155 26.14 -7.91 -4.07
N GLY A 156 26.29 -7.76 -2.78
CA GLY A 156 27.54 -7.29 -2.16
C GLY A 156 27.39 -6.87 -0.70
N THR A 157 28.52 -6.72 -0.01
CA THR A 157 28.59 -6.22 1.37
C THR A 157 29.13 -4.80 1.38
N PHE A 158 28.41 -3.89 2.02
CA PHE A 158 28.80 -2.49 2.15
C PHE A 158 30.11 -2.32 2.93
N LYS A 159 30.98 -1.47 2.44
CA LYS A 159 32.24 -1.09 3.12
C LYS A 159 32.21 0.37 3.58
N PHE A 160 32.03 1.29 2.65
CA PHE A 160 31.93 2.72 2.95
C PHE A 160 31.32 3.49 1.78
N VAL A 161 30.83 4.70 2.07
CA VAL A 161 30.34 5.63 1.04
C VAL A 161 31.52 6.32 0.37
N SER A 162 31.49 6.37 -0.96
CA SER A 162 32.47 7.15 -1.70
C SER A 162 32.27 8.65 -1.48
N GLN A 163 33.34 9.36 -1.22
CA GLN A 163 33.35 10.82 -1.16
C GLN A 163 33.47 11.47 -2.56
N LEU A 164 33.81 10.68 -3.55
CA LEU A 164 33.86 11.16 -4.93
C LEU A 164 32.46 11.43 -5.46
N SER A 165 32.30 12.54 -6.13
CA SER A 165 31.03 12.92 -6.74
C SER A 165 30.57 11.85 -7.73
N GLY A 166 29.27 11.45 -7.63
CA GLY A 166 28.63 10.53 -8.57
C GLY A 166 29.06 9.08 -8.55
N SER A 167 29.88 8.70 -7.61
CA SER A 167 30.29 7.31 -7.54
C SER A 167 29.33 6.45 -6.72
N ALA A 168 29.20 5.19 -7.12
CA ALA A 168 28.58 4.14 -6.34
C ALA A 168 29.28 4.00 -4.98
N ASP A 169 28.59 3.40 -4.01
CA ASP A 169 29.23 3.03 -2.75
C ASP A 169 30.28 1.94 -2.98
N VAL A 170 31.29 1.92 -2.13
CA VAL A 170 32.27 0.85 -2.15
C VAL A 170 31.69 -0.37 -1.46
N CYS A 171 31.52 -1.42 -2.24
CA CYS A 171 31.00 -2.71 -1.79
C CYS A 171 31.92 -3.84 -2.20
N ASP A 172 32.08 -4.83 -1.31
CA ASP A 172 32.65 -6.13 -1.71
C ASP A 172 31.58 -6.86 -2.51
N ARG A 173 31.80 -6.99 -3.82
CA ARG A 173 30.88 -7.70 -4.70
C ARG A 173 31.22 -9.19 -4.68
N SER A 174 30.26 -9.99 -4.23
CA SER A 174 30.32 -11.46 -4.23
C SER A 174 29.44 -12.00 -5.36
N ALA A 175 29.80 -13.22 -5.82
CA ALA A 175 28.89 -13.96 -6.69
C ALA A 175 27.56 -14.19 -5.95
N ASP A 176 26.46 -13.98 -6.67
CA ASP A 176 25.14 -14.33 -6.16
C ASP A 176 24.82 -15.76 -6.61
N PRO A 177 24.39 -16.65 -5.70
CA PRO A 177 24.10 -18.04 -6.08
C PRO A 177 22.83 -18.19 -6.92
N VAL A 178 21.98 -17.15 -6.98
CA VAL A 178 20.67 -17.16 -7.65
C VAL A 178 20.69 -16.20 -8.85
N TYR A 179 21.10 -14.96 -8.64
CA TYR A 179 21.03 -13.89 -9.63
C TYR A 179 22.33 -13.78 -10.43
N HIS A 180 22.50 -14.68 -11.41
CA HIS A 180 23.62 -14.68 -12.35
C HIS A 180 23.25 -15.32 -13.69
N VAL A 181 23.92 -14.90 -14.74
CA VAL A 181 23.94 -15.56 -16.06
C VAL A 181 25.34 -16.10 -16.30
N GLY A 182 25.49 -17.40 -16.34
CA GLY A 182 26.81 -18.03 -16.29
C GLY A 182 27.54 -17.68 -15.00
N ASN A 183 28.68 -16.99 -15.10
CA ASN A 183 29.49 -16.54 -13.95
C ASN A 183 29.36 -15.02 -13.67
N ILE A 184 28.44 -14.35 -14.34
CA ILE A 184 28.28 -12.90 -14.28
C ILE A 184 27.04 -12.57 -13.47
N GLY A 185 27.21 -11.90 -12.32
CA GLY A 185 26.12 -11.50 -11.43
C GLY A 185 25.20 -10.47 -12.07
N THR A 186 23.91 -10.67 -11.94
CA THR A 186 22.86 -9.75 -12.34
C THR A 186 22.32 -8.98 -11.14
N ARG A 187 21.44 -8.01 -11.38
CA ARG A 187 20.71 -7.33 -10.31
C ARG A 187 19.70 -8.29 -9.69
N ARG A 188 19.59 -8.26 -8.37
CA ARG A 188 18.59 -9.01 -7.60
C ARG A 188 17.21 -8.47 -7.87
N VAL A 189 16.20 -9.30 -7.72
CA VAL A 189 14.80 -8.95 -7.86
C VAL A 189 14.09 -9.11 -6.52
N GLU A 190 13.19 -8.19 -6.22
CA GLU A 190 12.35 -8.18 -5.03
C GLU A 190 11.49 -9.45 -4.93
N PRO A 191 11.13 -9.89 -3.71
CA PRO A 191 10.24 -11.04 -3.52
C PRO A 191 8.76 -10.70 -3.69
N ARG A 192 8.42 -9.45 -3.91
CA ARG A 192 7.03 -8.99 -4.12
C ARG A 192 6.98 -7.83 -5.10
N ASN A 193 5.89 -7.77 -5.86
CA ASN A 193 5.62 -6.69 -6.80
C ASN A 193 5.56 -5.31 -6.10
N ALA A 194 6.10 -4.28 -6.73
CA ALA A 194 6.10 -2.92 -6.20
C ALA A 194 4.70 -2.29 -6.29
N PRO A 195 4.01 -2.03 -5.16
CA PRO A 195 2.71 -1.37 -5.19
C PRO A 195 2.87 0.11 -5.53
N THR A 196 1.83 0.73 -6.10
CA THR A 196 1.85 2.16 -6.38
C THR A 196 2.03 2.99 -5.11
N VAL A 197 2.85 4.04 -5.19
CA VAL A 197 3.03 5.05 -4.13
C VAL A 197 1.94 6.13 -4.18
N ILE A 198 1.18 6.23 -5.28
CA ILE A 198 0.08 7.19 -5.42
C ILE A 198 -1.05 6.78 -4.47
N ASN A 199 -1.57 7.75 -3.71
CA ASN A 199 -2.54 7.55 -2.65
C ASN A 199 -2.07 6.68 -1.45
N ALA A 200 -0.80 6.27 -1.40
CA ALA A 200 -0.29 5.45 -0.31
C ALA A 200 -0.30 6.15 1.06
N VAL A 201 -0.38 7.49 1.08
CA VAL A 201 -0.54 8.29 2.30
C VAL A 201 -1.81 7.96 3.10
N PHE A 202 -2.83 7.45 2.43
CA PHE A 202 -4.08 7.07 3.07
C PHE A 202 -4.04 5.70 3.76
N ASN A 203 -3.02 4.89 3.51
CA ASN A 203 -2.94 3.55 4.10
C ASN A 203 -2.58 3.62 5.60
N TYR A 204 -3.30 2.85 6.41
CA TYR A 204 -3.03 2.76 7.85
C TYR A 204 -1.68 2.08 8.12
N ARG A 205 -1.36 1.01 7.38
CA ARG A 205 -0.05 0.36 7.32
C ARG A 205 0.37 0.20 5.87
N ASN A 206 1.67 0.27 5.59
CA ASN A 206 2.24 0.08 4.27
C ASN A 206 3.07 -1.22 4.18
N PHE A 207 3.61 -1.53 3.00
CA PHE A 207 4.01 -2.84 2.50
C PHE A 207 2.81 -3.81 2.36
N TRP A 208 3.00 -4.86 1.58
CA TRP A 208 1.97 -5.89 1.38
C TRP A 208 1.60 -6.63 2.67
N ASP A 209 2.56 -6.85 3.55
CA ASP A 209 2.41 -7.52 4.85
C ASP A 209 2.12 -6.56 6.02
N GLY A 210 1.98 -5.28 5.77
CA GLY A 210 1.64 -4.30 6.78
C GLY A 210 2.76 -3.98 7.79
N ARG A 211 4.01 -4.42 7.53
CA ARG A 211 5.11 -4.24 8.49
C ARG A 211 5.52 -2.78 8.72
N ALA A 212 5.25 -1.87 7.78
CA ALA A 212 5.44 -0.43 8.01
C ALA A 212 4.35 0.10 8.94
N ASN A 213 4.71 0.33 10.19
CA ASN A 213 3.81 0.71 11.28
C ASN A 213 3.16 2.07 11.04
N ASN A 214 1.90 2.24 11.47
CA ASN A 214 1.21 3.53 11.44
C ASN A 214 1.92 4.64 12.22
N THR A 215 2.69 4.25 13.24
CA THR A 215 3.46 5.17 14.06
C THR A 215 4.93 5.18 13.62
N PHE A 216 5.43 6.33 13.17
CA PHE A 216 6.86 6.48 12.89
C PHE A 216 7.64 6.84 14.14
N ASN A 217 8.70 6.09 14.41
CA ASN A 217 9.55 6.24 15.59
C ASN A 217 10.82 7.08 15.36
N GLY A 218 11.03 7.56 14.12
CA GLY A 218 12.17 8.38 13.70
C GLY A 218 13.35 7.61 13.11
N SER A 219 13.37 6.27 13.15
CA SER A 219 14.56 5.50 12.74
C SER A 219 14.29 4.20 12.00
N SER A 220 13.16 3.53 12.25
CA SER A 220 12.88 2.22 11.67
C SER A 220 11.40 2.06 11.29
N PRO A 221 11.04 1.03 10.49
CA PRO A 221 9.64 0.78 10.11
C PRO A 221 8.77 0.25 11.26
N TRP A 222 9.35 -0.12 12.40
CA TRP A 222 8.74 -0.97 13.40
C TRP A 222 7.88 -0.23 14.44
N GLY A 223 7.80 1.10 14.39
CA GLY A 223 6.98 1.89 15.33
C GLY A 223 7.44 1.71 16.78
N GLY A 224 6.49 1.40 17.67
CA GLY A 224 6.76 1.14 19.08
C GLY A 224 7.51 -0.15 19.38
N ARG A 225 7.60 -1.05 18.40
CA ARG A 225 8.19 -2.38 18.53
C ARG A 225 9.72 -2.37 18.61
N ASP A 226 10.37 -1.33 18.05
CA ASP A 226 11.82 -1.18 18.08
C ASP A 226 12.27 -0.54 19.41
N PRO A 227 12.92 -1.29 20.31
CA PRO A 227 13.37 -0.74 21.60
C PRO A 227 14.50 0.29 21.46
N ASN A 228 15.23 0.23 20.33
CA ASN A 228 16.39 1.07 20.06
C ASN A 228 16.07 2.31 19.21
N ALA A 229 14.81 2.47 18.80
CA ALA A 229 14.40 3.59 17.96
C ALA A 229 14.55 4.93 18.67
N GLY A 230 14.80 5.97 17.90
CA GLY A 230 14.79 7.36 18.36
C GLY A 230 15.73 8.26 17.58
N VAL A 231 15.56 9.53 17.80
CA VAL A 231 16.33 10.62 17.18
C VAL A 231 17.10 11.40 18.23
N TRP A 232 18.23 11.94 17.85
CA TRP A 232 19.06 12.77 18.72
C TRP A 232 18.55 14.21 18.74
N VAL A 233 18.11 14.67 19.89
CA VAL A 233 17.52 16.00 20.12
C VAL A 233 18.49 16.84 20.94
N GLN A 234 18.85 18.00 20.44
CA GLN A 234 19.59 18.98 21.24
C GLN A 234 18.64 19.63 22.24
N THR A 235 18.81 19.31 23.53
CA THR A 235 17.98 19.80 24.64
C THR A 235 18.60 21.04 25.29
N SER A 236 19.91 21.25 25.13
CA SER A 236 20.63 22.47 25.52
C SER A 236 21.88 22.66 24.65
N PRO A 237 22.57 23.80 24.72
CA PRO A 237 23.77 24.06 23.90
C PRO A 237 24.89 23.01 24.03
N ARG A 238 24.90 22.22 25.10
CA ARG A 238 25.94 21.21 25.37
C ARG A 238 25.38 19.82 25.62
N LEU A 239 24.07 19.61 25.42
CA LEU A 239 23.42 18.32 25.70
C LEU A 239 22.58 17.87 24.52
N VAL A 240 22.77 16.64 24.14
CA VAL A 240 21.96 15.92 23.14
C VAL A 240 21.49 14.62 23.76
N GLU A 241 20.20 14.35 23.60
CA GLU A 241 19.53 13.17 24.15
C GLU A 241 18.83 12.40 23.04
N LYS A 242 18.79 11.08 23.15
CA LYS A 242 18.04 10.23 22.21
C LYS A 242 16.59 10.16 22.69
N GLN A 243 15.66 10.61 21.86
CA GLN A 243 14.22 10.64 22.13
C GLN A 243 13.50 9.85 21.05
N ARG A 244 12.52 9.03 21.44
CA ARG A 244 11.67 8.31 20.51
C ARG A 244 10.60 9.26 19.95
N LEU A 245 10.44 9.29 18.65
CA LEU A 245 9.29 9.94 18.04
C LEU A 245 8.06 9.03 18.13
N HIS A 246 6.89 9.65 18.12
CA HIS A 246 5.61 8.97 18.11
C HIS A 246 4.67 9.72 17.15
N LEU A 247 4.96 9.62 15.85
CA LEU A 247 4.18 10.27 14.80
C LEU A 247 3.16 9.27 14.25
N ILE A 248 1.90 9.43 14.64
CA ILE A 248 0.79 8.63 14.11
C ILE A 248 0.47 9.04 12.67
N ASN A 249 -0.25 8.19 11.93
CA ASN A 249 -0.56 8.36 10.50
C ASN A 249 0.70 8.55 9.65
N SER A 250 1.78 7.89 10.03
CA SER A 250 3.10 8.05 9.41
C SER A 250 3.66 6.72 8.88
N SER A 251 2.79 5.84 8.39
CA SER A 251 3.20 4.56 7.80
C SER A 251 4.07 4.74 6.55
N LEU A 252 3.93 5.86 5.83
CA LEU A 252 4.84 6.19 4.72
C LEU A 252 6.25 6.54 5.19
N ALA A 253 6.40 7.30 6.29
CA ALA A 253 7.72 7.56 6.86
C ALA A 253 8.36 6.26 7.36
N SER A 254 7.55 5.40 8.01
CA SER A 254 7.98 4.07 8.44
C SER A 254 8.41 3.20 7.26
N LEU A 255 7.63 3.18 6.16
CA LEU A 255 7.99 2.45 4.94
C LEU A 255 9.29 2.98 4.36
N SER A 256 9.40 4.30 4.20
CA SER A 256 10.49 4.93 3.43
C SER A 256 11.89 4.64 3.97
N VAL A 257 12.03 4.32 5.24
CA VAL A 257 13.35 4.03 5.85
C VAL A 257 13.82 2.59 5.69
N ALA A 258 13.02 1.69 5.10
CA ALA A 258 13.38 0.29 4.88
C ALA A 258 14.06 0.03 3.53
N PRO A 259 13.51 0.42 2.35
CA PRO A 259 14.07 0.14 1.04
C PRO A 259 15.52 0.58 0.86
N PRO A 260 15.96 1.76 1.37
CA PRO A 260 17.35 2.20 1.24
C PRO A 260 18.37 1.31 1.97
N LEU A 261 17.90 0.37 2.78
CA LEU A 261 18.74 -0.58 3.53
C LEU A 261 18.62 -2.02 3.00
N SER A 262 17.65 -2.29 2.15
CA SER A 262 17.43 -3.62 1.55
C SER A 262 18.52 -3.97 0.55
N ASP A 263 19.08 -5.18 0.68
CA ASP A 263 20.10 -5.70 -0.23
C ASP A 263 19.52 -6.38 -1.48
N ALA A 264 18.21 -6.34 -1.65
CA ALA A 264 17.52 -6.62 -2.90
C ALA A 264 17.15 -5.33 -3.64
N GLU A 265 16.74 -4.27 -2.90
CA GLU A 265 16.21 -3.04 -3.48
C GLU A 265 17.30 -2.01 -3.84
N MET A 266 17.98 -1.43 -2.83
CA MET A 266 18.77 -0.22 -3.05
C MET A 266 20.20 -0.28 -2.46
N SER A 267 20.56 -1.29 -1.69
CA SER A 267 21.79 -1.27 -0.91
C SER A 267 22.64 -2.52 -1.03
N CYS A 268 23.94 -2.35 -0.87
CA CYS A 268 24.79 -3.44 -0.41
C CYS A 268 24.43 -3.77 1.05
N ARG A 269 24.50 -5.04 1.41
CA ARG A 269 24.19 -5.54 2.75
C ARG A 269 24.99 -4.84 3.85
N GLY A 270 24.31 -4.42 4.91
CA GLY A 270 24.94 -3.81 6.08
C GLY A 270 25.11 -2.28 6.01
N ARG A 271 24.56 -1.63 4.99
CA ARG A 271 24.49 -0.16 4.91
C ARG A 271 23.47 0.39 5.93
N ASN A 272 23.66 1.61 6.41
CA ASN A 272 22.72 2.29 7.30
C ASN A 272 22.40 3.70 6.79
N LEU A 273 21.32 4.30 7.32
CA LEU A 273 20.85 5.61 6.89
C LEU A 273 21.81 6.75 7.26
N ALA A 274 22.56 6.63 8.35
CA ALA A 274 23.59 7.62 8.68
C ALA A 274 24.71 7.66 7.63
N SER A 275 25.09 6.51 7.07
CA SER A 275 26.04 6.42 5.94
C SER A 275 25.48 7.04 4.67
N ILE A 276 24.17 6.87 4.41
CA ILE A 276 23.47 7.54 3.29
C ILE A 276 23.50 9.06 3.50
N GLY A 277 23.21 9.52 4.71
CA GLY A 277 23.32 10.94 5.07
C GLY A 277 24.72 11.48 4.81
N ARG A 278 25.76 10.80 5.28
CA ARG A 278 27.17 11.16 5.03
C ARG A 278 27.49 11.29 3.54
N LYS A 279 26.93 10.39 2.71
CA LYS A 279 27.09 10.44 1.25
C LYS A 279 26.44 11.67 0.64
N LEU A 280 25.22 11.99 1.07
CA LEU A 280 24.37 12.96 0.37
C LEU A 280 24.52 14.39 0.86
N LEU A 281 24.75 14.62 2.16
CA LEU A 281 24.60 15.94 2.79
C LEU A 281 25.28 17.10 2.05
N ASN A 282 26.47 16.88 1.52
CA ASN A 282 27.25 17.91 0.82
C ASN A 282 27.08 17.86 -0.71
N ARG A 283 26.25 16.94 -1.23
CA ARG A 283 25.97 16.84 -2.66
C ARG A 283 24.82 17.73 -3.07
N GLN A 284 24.84 18.13 -4.32
CA GLN A 284 23.66 18.71 -4.99
C GLN A 284 22.70 17.58 -5.30
N PRO A 285 21.40 17.72 -4.99
CA PRO A 285 20.40 16.73 -5.35
C PRO A 285 20.29 16.58 -6.87
N LEU A 286 19.97 15.38 -7.34
CA LEU A 286 19.74 15.05 -8.76
C LEU A 286 20.93 15.40 -9.65
N GLN A 287 22.15 15.23 -9.16
CA GLN A 287 23.39 15.76 -9.78
C GLN A 287 23.58 15.37 -11.24
N TYR A 288 23.05 14.22 -11.66
CA TYR A 288 23.18 13.68 -13.02
C TYR A 288 21.84 13.50 -13.72
N GLN A 289 20.78 14.07 -13.18
CA GLN A 289 19.42 13.91 -13.66
C GLN A 289 18.85 15.26 -14.04
N ASN A 290 18.35 15.37 -15.27
CA ASN A 290 17.74 16.60 -15.74
C ASN A 290 16.46 16.91 -14.94
N VAL A 291 16.23 18.19 -14.68
CA VAL A 291 15.03 18.69 -13.96
C VAL A 291 14.35 19.71 -14.85
N HIS A 292 13.04 19.59 -15.06
CA HIS A 292 12.28 20.53 -15.86
C HIS A 292 12.18 21.91 -15.17
N ALA A 293 12.26 23.00 -15.95
CA ALA A 293 12.15 24.36 -15.40
C ALA A 293 10.81 24.59 -14.68
N GLU A 294 9.76 23.99 -15.21
CA GLU A 294 8.38 24.07 -14.70
C GLU A 294 8.02 22.88 -13.82
N ASP A 295 8.99 22.22 -13.17
CA ASP A 295 8.71 21.22 -12.17
C ASP A 295 7.82 21.82 -11.07
N SER A 296 6.71 21.14 -10.72
CA SER A 296 5.69 21.69 -9.83
C SER A 296 6.16 21.96 -8.40
N VAL A 297 7.27 21.32 -7.99
CA VAL A 297 7.85 21.46 -6.65
C VAL A 297 9.12 22.30 -6.67
N PHE A 298 10.04 22.04 -7.58
CA PHE A 298 11.34 22.72 -7.61
C PHE A 298 11.27 24.08 -8.29
N GLY A 299 10.41 24.25 -9.29
CA GLY A 299 10.22 25.51 -10.02
C GLY A 299 9.81 26.67 -9.11
N PRO A 300 8.71 26.55 -8.34
CA PRO A 300 8.26 27.61 -7.43
C PRO A 300 9.27 28.02 -6.37
N LEU A 301 10.17 27.12 -5.98
CA LEU A 301 11.24 27.37 -5.01
C LEU A 301 12.54 27.90 -5.64
N ASN A 302 12.57 28.08 -6.97
CA ASN A 302 13.74 28.55 -7.70
C ASN A 302 14.96 27.62 -7.56
N LEU A 303 14.72 26.30 -7.46
CA LEU A 303 15.78 25.31 -7.21
C LEU A 303 16.35 24.69 -8.48
N THR A 304 15.74 24.87 -9.66
CA THR A 304 16.24 24.30 -10.94
C THR A 304 17.26 25.20 -11.62
N TYR A 305 18.21 24.60 -12.32
CA TYR A 305 19.10 25.28 -13.28
C TYR A 305 18.51 25.38 -14.68
N SER A 306 17.49 24.61 -14.96
CA SER A 306 16.84 24.59 -16.28
C SER A 306 16.11 25.90 -16.58
N THR A 307 16.03 26.22 -17.85
CA THR A 307 15.25 27.35 -18.38
C THR A 307 14.34 26.82 -19.49
N THR A 308 13.37 27.61 -19.92
CA THR A 308 12.47 27.20 -20.99
C THR A 308 13.26 26.75 -22.22
N GLY A 309 13.02 25.53 -22.68
CA GLY A 309 13.69 24.92 -23.82
C GLY A 309 15.10 24.37 -23.57
N LEU A 310 15.62 24.44 -22.31
CA LEU A 310 16.92 23.89 -21.95
C LEU A 310 16.89 23.16 -20.63
N LEU A 311 16.92 21.82 -20.66
CA LEU A 311 17.03 20.99 -19.48
C LEU A 311 18.47 20.97 -18.96
N LYS A 312 18.61 21.02 -17.64
CA LYS A 312 19.90 20.90 -16.96
C LYS A 312 19.77 20.00 -15.73
N PRO A 313 20.83 19.22 -15.44
CA PRO A 313 20.85 18.39 -14.26
C PRO A 313 21.09 19.20 -12.99
N SER A 314 20.71 18.60 -11.85
CA SER A 314 20.99 19.10 -10.51
C SER A 314 20.06 20.22 -10.03
N LEU A 315 20.00 20.38 -8.69
CA LEU A 315 19.33 21.50 -8.04
C LEU A 315 20.36 22.53 -7.53
N ARG A 316 19.94 23.82 -7.46
CA ARG A 316 20.74 24.96 -6.94
C ARG A 316 20.88 24.97 -5.42
N THR A 317 21.12 23.81 -4.82
CA THR A 317 21.18 23.64 -3.37
C THR A 317 21.97 22.39 -3.03
N THR A 318 22.18 22.15 -1.73
CA THR A 318 22.70 20.87 -1.22
C THR A 318 21.66 20.22 -0.32
N TYR A 319 21.74 18.89 -0.13
CA TYR A 319 20.87 18.17 0.80
C TYR A 319 20.94 18.76 2.21
N LYS A 320 22.14 19.14 2.69
CA LYS A 320 22.32 19.78 3.99
C LYS A 320 21.53 21.09 4.08
N THR A 321 21.60 21.92 3.04
CA THR A 321 20.85 23.20 3.01
C THR A 321 19.34 22.95 3.04
N MET A 322 18.84 21.97 2.31
CA MET A 322 17.41 21.62 2.32
C MET A 322 16.96 21.13 3.70
N ILE A 323 17.72 20.23 4.33
CA ILE A 323 17.44 19.73 5.68
C ILE A 323 17.41 20.87 6.70
N THR A 324 18.43 21.74 6.70
CA THR A 324 18.52 22.82 7.68
C THR A 324 17.45 23.89 7.53
N LYS A 325 16.89 24.06 6.32
CA LYS A 325 15.74 24.94 6.09
C LYS A 325 14.42 24.26 6.48
N ALA A 326 14.26 22.98 6.18
CA ALA A 326 13.02 22.27 6.37
C ALA A 326 12.73 21.89 7.83
N PHE A 327 13.76 21.56 8.60
CA PHE A 327 13.60 20.94 9.92
C PHE A 327 14.09 21.83 11.07
N ASN A 328 13.46 21.65 12.24
CA ASN A 328 13.78 22.36 13.46
C ASN A 328 15.25 22.15 13.85
N PRO A 329 15.99 23.23 14.20
CA PRO A 329 17.41 23.18 14.53
C PRO A 329 17.80 22.18 15.63
N LYS A 330 16.91 21.90 16.57
CA LYS A 330 17.18 20.94 17.64
C LYS A 330 17.56 19.53 17.14
N TYR A 331 17.26 19.20 15.89
CA TYR A 331 17.56 17.89 15.29
C TYR A 331 18.86 17.85 14.48
N TRP A 332 19.49 19.01 14.19
CA TRP A 332 20.67 19.05 13.32
C TRP A 332 21.78 20.03 13.75
N ALA A 333 21.51 20.93 14.70
CA ALA A 333 22.42 22.05 14.98
C ALA A 333 23.52 21.75 16.01
N TYR A 334 23.53 20.56 16.62
CA TYR A 334 24.56 20.20 17.60
C TYR A 334 25.91 19.96 16.91
N GLY A 335 26.85 20.89 17.12
CA GLY A 335 28.13 20.90 16.41
C GLY A 335 29.28 20.17 17.10
N ALA A 336 29.09 19.68 18.33
CA ALA A 336 30.13 18.95 19.04
C ALA A 336 30.07 17.45 18.76
N LEU A 337 31.10 16.72 19.16
CA LEU A 337 31.09 15.26 19.18
C LEU A 337 30.02 14.78 20.17
N GLY A 338 29.32 13.73 19.79
CA GLY A 338 28.23 13.14 20.57
C GLY A 338 28.15 11.63 20.40
N PRO A 339 27.20 10.97 21.06
CA PRO A 339 27.03 9.51 21.04
C PRO A 339 26.32 9.04 19.75
N PHE A 340 26.71 9.57 18.60
CA PHE A 340 26.04 9.38 17.32
C PHE A 340 26.44 8.10 16.57
N GLY A 341 27.40 7.34 17.13
CA GLY A 341 27.95 6.15 16.50
C GLY A 341 29.07 6.43 15.50
N THR A 342 29.68 5.35 15.03
CA THR A 342 30.79 5.39 14.07
C THR A 342 30.50 4.50 12.87
N PRO A 343 30.89 4.92 11.65
CA PRO A 343 30.66 4.11 10.45
C PRO A 343 31.53 2.84 10.36
N GLY A 344 32.63 2.80 11.07
CA GLY A 344 33.58 1.69 11.06
C GLY A 344 34.97 2.12 11.49
N ALA A 345 35.87 1.16 11.61
CA ALA A 345 37.24 1.41 12.03
C ALA A 345 37.96 2.40 11.10
N GLY A 346 38.62 3.41 11.67
CA GLY A 346 39.38 4.41 10.92
C GLY A 346 38.54 5.52 10.28
N GLN A 347 37.23 5.54 10.45
CA GLN A 347 36.36 6.61 9.96
C GLN A 347 35.98 7.58 11.08
N LEU A 348 35.70 8.84 10.72
CA LEU A 348 35.22 9.84 11.68
C LEU A 348 33.83 9.44 12.21
N PRO A 349 33.54 9.67 13.50
CA PRO A 349 32.20 9.50 14.07
C PRO A 349 31.15 10.26 13.27
N TYR A 350 29.91 9.80 13.34
CA TYR A 350 28.77 10.56 12.77
C TYR A 350 28.56 11.86 13.56
N ASN A 351 28.06 12.87 12.88
CA ASN A 351 27.50 14.07 13.53
C ASN A 351 25.98 13.93 13.70
N GLN A 352 25.34 14.89 14.38
CA GLN A 352 23.90 14.82 14.68
C GLN A 352 23.04 14.71 13.41
N VAL A 353 23.34 15.49 12.37
CA VAL A 353 22.52 15.49 11.14
C VAL A 353 22.65 14.17 10.39
N GLU A 354 23.82 13.54 10.40
CA GLU A 354 24.02 12.20 9.83
C GLU A 354 23.29 11.14 10.66
N ALA A 355 23.38 11.17 11.96
CA ALA A 355 22.73 10.22 12.87
C ALA A 355 21.19 10.30 12.82
N ASN A 356 20.63 11.48 12.55
CA ASN A 356 19.19 11.70 12.40
C ASN A 356 18.71 11.59 10.93
N PHE A 357 19.55 11.16 10.02
CA PHE A 357 19.19 11.15 8.60
C PHE A 357 17.95 10.28 8.30
N SER A 358 17.72 9.21 9.06
CA SER A 358 16.51 8.40 8.99
C SER A 358 15.22 9.22 9.19
N MET A 359 15.23 10.10 10.19
CA MET A 359 14.08 10.98 10.48
C MET A 359 13.83 11.95 9.32
N PHE A 360 14.87 12.63 8.84
CA PHE A 360 14.75 13.60 7.74
C PHE A 360 14.30 12.90 6.46
N PHE A 361 14.86 11.73 6.18
CA PHE A 361 14.53 10.91 5.02
C PHE A 361 13.07 10.45 5.05
N GLY A 362 12.65 9.79 6.12
CA GLY A 362 11.29 9.25 6.26
C GLY A 362 10.22 10.34 6.19
N ILE A 363 10.40 11.42 6.95
CA ILE A 363 9.42 12.53 7.00
C ILE A 363 9.36 13.29 5.67
N ALA A 364 10.50 13.57 5.03
CA ALA A 364 10.52 14.27 3.75
C ALA A 364 9.82 13.45 2.67
N LEU A 365 10.09 12.14 2.59
CA LEU A 365 9.42 11.24 1.65
C LEU A 365 7.92 11.12 1.92
N GLN A 366 7.49 11.05 3.18
CA GLN A 366 6.07 11.09 3.51
C GLN A 366 5.41 12.37 3.02
N LEU A 367 6.02 13.54 3.27
CA LEU A 367 5.46 14.82 2.86
C LEU A 367 5.42 14.97 1.33
N TYR A 368 6.41 14.46 0.62
CA TYR A 368 6.35 14.43 -0.85
C TYR A 368 5.26 13.48 -1.34
N GLN A 369 5.25 12.23 -0.88
CA GLN A 369 4.25 11.25 -1.31
C GLN A 369 2.82 11.67 -0.91
N SER A 370 2.65 12.49 0.15
CA SER A 370 1.35 13.05 0.50
C SER A 370 0.81 14.05 -0.52
N THR A 371 1.63 14.54 -1.44
CA THR A 371 1.18 15.35 -2.58
C THR A 371 0.68 14.51 -3.75
N LEU A 372 1.04 13.22 -3.81
CA LEU A 372 0.69 12.31 -4.88
C LEU A 372 -0.72 11.75 -4.68
N VAL A 373 -1.72 12.61 -4.80
CA VAL A 373 -3.13 12.24 -4.63
C VAL A 373 -3.87 12.30 -5.95
N SER A 374 -4.42 11.14 -6.34
CA SER A 374 -5.19 10.93 -7.56
C SER A 374 -6.69 11.06 -7.23
N ASP A 375 -7.18 12.29 -7.21
CA ASP A 375 -8.54 12.67 -6.80
C ASP A 375 -9.38 13.29 -7.92
N GLN A 376 -8.90 13.22 -9.18
CA GLN A 376 -9.59 13.78 -10.35
C GLN A 376 -9.89 12.73 -11.44
N ALA A 377 -9.99 11.47 -11.06
CA ALA A 377 -10.41 10.41 -11.96
C ALA A 377 -11.88 10.62 -12.43
N PRO A 378 -12.29 10.05 -13.56
CA PRO A 378 -13.68 10.15 -14.03
C PRO A 378 -14.72 9.78 -12.98
N ILE A 379 -14.43 8.80 -12.11
CA ILE A 379 -15.30 8.41 -10.99
C ILE A 379 -15.49 9.52 -9.95
N ASP A 380 -14.50 10.39 -9.77
CA ASP A 380 -14.57 11.52 -8.84
C ASP A 380 -15.38 12.68 -9.39
N GLN A 381 -15.31 12.91 -10.70
CA GLN A 381 -15.87 14.04 -11.40
C GLN A 381 -17.31 13.80 -11.87
N THR A 382 -17.75 12.54 -11.93
CA THR A 382 -19.09 12.22 -12.44
C THR A 382 -20.18 12.72 -11.49
N PRO A 383 -21.24 13.38 -11.99
CA PRO A 383 -22.40 13.70 -11.19
C PRO A 383 -23.03 12.46 -10.56
N ARG A 384 -23.60 12.61 -9.38
CA ARG A 384 -24.26 11.54 -8.63
C ARG A 384 -25.78 11.74 -8.67
N ASP A 385 -26.52 10.64 -8.71
CA ASP A 385 -27.96 10.67 -8.50
C ASP A 385 -28.30 10.76 -6.99
N THR A 386 -29.58 10.76 -6.65
CA THR A 386 -30.06 10.83 -5.27
C THR A 386 -29.64 9.65 -4.41
N ASN A 387 -29.26 8.54 -5.03
CA ASN A 387 -28.74 7.33 -4.36
C ASN A 387 -27.21 7.23 -4.43
N LEU A 388 -26.55 8.32 -4.81
CA LEU A 388 -25.08 8.46 -4.97
C LEU A 388 -24.45 7.57 -6.04
N TYR A 389 -25.25 7.01 -6.93
CA TYR A 389 -24.67 6.32 -8.10
C TYR A 389 -24.07 7.32 -9.08
N PRO A 390 -22.91 6.99 -9.66
CA PRO A 390 -22.36 7.78 -10.74
C PRO A 390 -23.28 7.74 -11.96
N THR A 391 -23.60 8.91 -12.49
CA THR A 391 -24.52 9.02 -13.63
C THR A 391 -23.82 9.11 -14.96
N TRP A 392 -22.55 9.54 -14.97
CA TRP A 392 -21.72 9.83 -16.15
C TRP A 392 -22.29 10.90 -17.06
N ALA A 393 -23.29 11.65 -16.60
CA ALA A 393 -23.93 12.73 -17.33
C ALA A 393 -22.96 13.89 -17.58
N GLY A 394 -22.96 14.46 -18.77
CA GLY A 394 -22.11 15.61 -19.12
C GLY A 394 -20.64 15.29 -19.36
N MET A 395 -20.24 14.02 -19.34
CA MET A 395 -18.85 13.60 -19.50
C MET A 395 -18.49 13.19 -20.95
N GLY A 396 -19.28 13.61 -21.94
CA GLY A 396 -19.03 13.30 -23.35
C GLY A 396 -19.21 11.84 -23.75
N LYS A 397 -19.83 11.02 -22.91
CA LYS A 397 -20.05 9.59 -23.14
C LYS A 397 -21.37 9.33 -23.85
N THR A 398 -21.38 8.35 -24.73
CA THR A 398 -22.59 7.87 -25.40
C THR A 398 -23.52 7.14 -24.43
N ALA A 399 -24.81 6.99 -24.79
CA ALA A 399 -25.77 6.23 -24.00
C ALA A 399 -25.33 4.76 -23.79
N THR A 400 -24.68 4.15 -24.79
CA THR A 400 -24.17 2.79 -24.72
C THR A 400 -23.01 2.68 -23.71
N GLU A 401 -22.04 3.60 -23.75
CA GLU A 401 -20.95 3.63 -22.76
C GLU A 401 -21.48 3.86 -21.35
N ILE A 402 -22.45 4.77 -21.15
CA ILE A 402 -23.08 4.99 -19.85
C ILE A 402 -23.76 3.72 -19.35
N ALA A 403 -24.49 3.01 -20.22
CA ALA A 403 -25.13 1.75 -19.86
C ALA A 403 -24.10 0.68 -19.46
N GLN A 404 -22.98 0.60 -20.18
CA GLN A 404 -21.87 -0.31 -19.86
C GLN A 404 -21.24 0.03 -18.50
N LEU A 405 -20.96 1.28 -18.22
CA LEU A 405 -20.38 1.72 -16.95
C LEU A 405 -21.32 1.47 -15.75
N LYS A 406 -22.63 1.70 -15.93
CA LYS A 406 -23.63 1.37 -14.91
C LYS A 406 -23.72 -0.13 -14.66
N ARG A 407 -23.66 -0.95 -15.72
CA ARG A 407 -23.58 -2.41 -15.59
C ARG A 407 -22.33 -2.81 -14.81
N GLY A 408 -21.15 -2.26 -15.18
CA GLY A 408 -19.90 -2.54 -14.49
C GLY A 408 -19.94 -2.19 -13.00
N MET A 409 -20.54 -1.05 -12.64
CA MET A 409 -20.78 -0.66 -11.25
C MET A 409 -21.67 -1.67 -10.53
N THR A 410 -22.76 -2.10 -11.16
CA THR A 410 -23.67 -3.12 -10.60
C THR A 410 -22.95 -4.46 -10.40
N VAL A 411 -22.13 -4.87 -11.35
CA VAL A 411 -21.30 -6.10 -11.25
C VAL A 411 -20.32 -5.98 -10.10
N PHE A 412 -19.65 -4.84 -9.95
CA PHE A 412 -18.70 -4.58 -8.86
C PHE A 412 -19.37 -4.66 -7.49
N GLU A 413 -20.60 -4.14 -7.39
CA GLU A 413 -21.41 -4.17 -6.18
C GLU A 413 -21.89 -5.60 -5.87
N ASN A 414 -22.54 -6.26 -6.83
CA ASN A 414 -23.15 -7.58 -6.65
C ASN A 414 -22.14 -8.71 -6.38
N ASN A 415 -20.89 -8.52 -6.79
CA ASN A 415 -19.80 -9.47 -6.52
C ASN A 415 -18.97 -9.10 -5.28
N HIS A 416 -19.51 -8.32 -4.37
CA HIS A 416 -18.92 -7.99 -3.06
C HIS A 416 -17.55 -7.29 -3.10
N CYS A 417 -17.12 -6.77 -4.26
CA CYS A 417 -15.83 -6.08 -4.38
C CYS A 417 -15.71 -4.88 -3.42
N LEU A 418 -16.86 -4.21 -3.16
CA LEU A 418 -16.95 -3.06 -2.26
C LEU A 418 -16.69 -3.37 -0.78
N ILE A 419 -16.70 -4.64 -0.37
CA ILE A 419 -16.38 -5.02 1.01
C ILE A 419 -14.89 -4.79 1.29
N CYS A 420 -14.05 -5.19 0.37
CA CYS A 420 -12.59 -5.04 0.47
C CYS A 420 -12.12 -3.71 -0.14
N HIS A 421 -12.66 -3.34 -1.30
CA HIS A 421 -12.30 -2.11 -2.01
C HIS A 421 -13.26 -0.97 -1.65
N ALA A 422 -13.26 -0.59 -0.38
CA ALA A 422 -14.19 0.37 0.22
C ALA A 422 -13.65 1.81 0.22
N GLY A 423 -14.57 2.76 0.30
CA GLY A 423 -14.28 4.17 0.51
C GLY A 423 -13.66 4.89 -0.68
N PRO A 424 -13.26 6.17 -0.52
CA PRO A 424 -12.76 6.99 -1.62
C PRO A 424 -11.41 6.52 -2.15
N THR A 425 -10.60 5.86 -1.34
CA THR A 425 -9.32 5.28 -1.75
C THR A 425 -9.46 3.88 -2.33
N MET A 426 -10.67 3.33 -2.33
CA MET A 426 -10.99 1.98 -2.81
C MET A 426 -10.17 0.90 -2.11
N THR A 427 -9.98 1.03 -0.80
CA THR A 427 -9.33 0.03 0.06
C THR A 427 -9.79 0.11 1.51
N ALA A 428 -10.07 -1.04 2.10
CA ALA A 428 -10.33 -1.16 3.54
C ALA A 428 -9.07 -0.92 4.41
N ALA A 429 -7.88 -0.86 3.80
CA ALA A 429 -6.63 -0.61 4.52
C ALA A 429 -6.37 0.88 4.81
N SER A 430 -7.28 1.79 4.43
CA SER A 430 -7.08 3.23 4.62
C SER A 430 -7.26 3.67 6.07
N VAL A 431 -6.60 4.78 6.43
CA VAL A 431 -6.75 5.43 7.75
C VAL A 431 -8.19 5.86 7.98
N GLN A 432 -8.85 6.42 6.97
CA GLN A 432 -10.24 6.87 7.07
C GLN A 432 -11.17 5.70 7.39
N THR A 433 -10.99 4.61 6.68
CA THR A 433 -11.77 3.40 6.92
C THR A 433 -11.55 2.90 8.35
N ASN A 434 -10.30 2.82 8.81
CA ASN A 434 -9.98 2.39 10.16
C ASN A 434 -10.49 3.36 11.25
N ALA A 435 -10.37 4.66 11.03
CA ALA A 435 -10.78 5.66 12.01
C ALA A 435 -12.30 5.74 12.18
N THR A 436 -13.04 5.37 11.15
CA THR A 436 -14.50 5.57 11.11
C THR A 436 -15.30 4.30 11.32
N LEU A 437 -14.68 3.12 11.25
CA LEU A 437 -15.39 1.86 11.27
C LEU A 437 -16.12 1.53 12.56
N VAL A 438 -15.66 2.02 13.69
CA VAL A 438 -16.26 1.72 14.99
C VAL A 438 -16.35 2.88 15.94
N THR A 439 -16.15 4.07 15.47
CA THR A 439 -16.25 5.24 16.32
C THR A 439 -17.68 5.70 16.40
N PRO A 440 -18.35 5.59 17.56
CA PRO A 440 -19.68 6.13 17.70
C PRO A 440 -19.60 7.65 17.64
N LEU A 441 -20.42 8.26 16.76
CA LEU A 441 -20.79 9.65 16.91
C LEU A 441 -21.75 9.75 18.10
N PRO A 442 -21.79 10.87 18.82
CA PRO A 442 -22.75 11.08 19.87
C PRO A 442 -24.17 10.72 19.40
N GLY A 443 -24.82 9.79 20.07
CA GLY A 443 -26.13 9.29 19.71
C GLY A 443 -26.18 8.30 18.55
N LYS A 444 -25.02 7.82 18.04
CA LYS A 444 -24.97 6.84 16.95
C LYS A 444 -23.99 5.72 17.25
N PHE A 445 -24.38 4.55 16.81
CA PHE A 445 -23.60 3.35 16.92
C PHE A 445 -23.33 2.74 15.55
N TYR A 446 -22.13 2.23 15.36
CA TYR A 446 -21.68 1.75 14.07
C TYR A 446 -20.94 0.44 14.22
N GLY A 447 -21.30 -0.53 13.42
CA GLY A 447 -20.64 -1.82 13.37
C GLY A 447 -19.30 -1.79 12.65
N PRO A 448 -18.56 -2.90 12.68
CA PRO A 448 -17.35 -3.06 11.88
C PRO A 448 -17.65 -2.90 10.38
N SER A 449 -16.66 -2.67 9.59
CA SER A 449 -16.74 -2.30 8.16
C SER A 449 -17.61 -1.10 7.85
N ASN A 450 -17.88 -0.27 8.81
CA ASN A 450 -18.72 0.88 8.61
C ASN A 450 -17.92 2.12 8.18
N SER A 451 -17.23 2.02 7.08
CA SER A 451 -16.64 3.18 6.38
C SER A 451 -17.65 4.28 6.09
N ARG A 452 -18.93 3.95 6.19
CA ARG A 452 -20.03 4.88 5.94
C ARG A 452 -20.26 5.93 6.98
N ILE A 453 -19.74 5.77 8.17
CA ILE A 453 -19.77 6.86 9.14
C ILE A 453 -19.12 8.08 8.57
N ALA A 454 -18.04 7.91 7.83
CA ALA A 454 -17.41 9.00 7.13
C ALA A 454 -18.22 9.49 5.93
N TYR A 455 -19.08 8.64 5.38
CA TYR A 455 -19.76 8.91 4.12
C TYR A 455 -21.26 9.13 4.26
N GLY A 456 -21.87 8.58 5.29
CA GLY A 456 -23.29 8.72 5.53
C GLY A 456 -23.78 10.17 5.56
N PRO A 457 -23.24 11.01 6.42
CA PRO A 457 -23.60 12.43 6.41
C PRO A 457 -23.21 13.18 5.15
N GLN A 458 -22.16 12.75 4.46
CA GLN A 458 -21.76 13.35 3.17
C GLN A 458 -22.73 13.01 2.07
N SER A 459 -23.25 11.81 2.12
CA SER A 459 -24.25 11.39 1.17
C SER A 459 -25.55 12.17 1.30
N MET A 460 -25.75 12.84 2.41
CA MET A 460 -26.92 13.68 2.70
C MET A 460 -26.73 15.17 2.45
N GLY A 461 -25.62 15.63 1.93
CA GLY A 461 -25.47 17.05 1.62
C GLY A 461 -24.08 17.66 1.74
N GLY A 462 -23.01 16.86 1.75
CA GLY A 462 -21.67 17.39 1.70
C GLY A 462 -20.63 16.54 2.44
N PRO A 463 -19.35 16.82 2.23
CA PRO A 463 -18.27 16.11 2.90
C PRO A 463 -18.39 16.24 4.42
N PHE A 464 -18.46 15.11 5.10
CA PHE A 464 -18.30 15.08 6.54
C PHE A 464 -16.82 15.29 6.83
N PRO A 465 -16.40 16.43 7.38
CA PRO A 465 -14.99 16.64 7.61
C PRO A 465 -14.51 15.61 8.63
N ILE A 466 -13.57 14.76 8.20
CA ILE A 466 -12.83 13.86 9.10
C ILE A 466 -12.24 14.66 10.27
N SER A 467 -11.89 15.93 10.03
CA SER A 467 -11.50 16.89 11.05
C SER A 467 -12.56 17.09 12.15
N GLN A 468 -13.85 17.02 11.84
CA GLN A 468 -14.90 17.12 12.88
C GLN A 468 -15.03 15.83 13.69
N ALA A 469 -14.83 14.69 13.08
CA ALA A 469 -14.80 13.42 13.79
C ALA A 469 -13.58 13.37 14.74
N LEU A 470 -12.43 13.84 14.29
CA LEU A 470 -11.22 13.93 15.12
C LEU A 470 -11.35 15.00 16.22
N ALA A 471 -11.95 16.16 15.92
CA ALA A 471 -12.20 17.23 16.90
C ALA A 471 -13.21 16.84 17.98
N ALA A 472 -14.10 15.90 17.71
CA ALA A 472 -15.08 15.39 18.67
C ALA A 472 -14.50 14.33 19.64
N GLY A 473 -13.18 14.11 19.66
CA GLY A 473 -12.56 13.12 20.53
C GLY A 473 -12.77 11.65 20.11
N ILE A 474 -13.22 11.45 18.89
CA ILE A 474 -13.61 10.16 18.34
C ILE A 474 -12.38 9.32 17.93
N SER A 475 -11.18 9.86 18.04
CA SER A 475 -9.93 9.19 17.64
C SER A 475 -9.48 8.06 18.56
N GLN A 476 -10.12 7.85 19.68
CA GLN A 476 -9.69 6.87 20.67
C GLN A 476 -10.09 5.43 20.34
N TYR A 477 -11.04 5.23 19.44
CA TYR A 477 -11.49 3.90 19.07
C TYR A 477 -11.08 3.59 17.64
N LYS A 478 -10.38 2.48 17.44
CA LYS A 478 -9.90 2.03 16.13
C LYS A 478 -10.35 0.61 15.90
N ASN A 479 -10.77 0.32 14.69
CA ASN A 479 -11.01 -1.05 14.30
C ASN A 479 -9.75 -1.58 13.58
N LEU A 480 -8.89 -2.23 14.32
CA LEU A 480 -7.68 -2.86 13.80
C LEU A 480 -7.89 -4.34 13.48
N VAL A 481 -8.91 -4.95 14.06
CA VAL A 481 -9.26 -6.36 13.94
C VAL A 481 -10.74 -6.46 13.63
N ASN A 482 -11.08 -7.33 12.71
CA ASN A 482 -12.46 -7.66 12.36
C ASN A 482 -12.70 -9.17 12.48
N ARG A 483 -13.95 -9.59 12.41
CA ARG A 483 -14.35 -10.99 12.35
C ARG A 483 -15.13 -11.20 11.04
N ASP A 484 -14.71 -12.15 10.23
CA ASP A 484 -15.31 -12.38 8.92
C ASP A 484 -15.31 -13.88 8.56
N SER A 485 -16.08 -14.23 7.56
CA SER A 485 -16.15 -15.59 7.04
C SER A 485 -14.89 -15.93 6.23
N THR A 486 -14.41 -17.16 6.41
CA THR A 486 -13.32 -17.75 5.64
C THR A 486 -13.70 -19.20 5.30
N ASN A 487 -12.91 -19.84 4.46
CA ASN A 487 -13.12 -21.28 4.17
C ASN A 487 -12.99 -22.18 5.40
N GLY A 488 -12.24 -21.74 6.42
CA GLY A 488 -12.11 -22.44 7.70
C GLY A 488 -13.17 -22.08 8.74
N GLY A 489 -14.16 -21.25 8.38
CA GLY A 489 -15.19 -20.76 9.29
C GLY A 489 -15.06 -19.25 9.56
N VAL A 490 -15.72 -18.77 10.63
CA VAL A 490 -15.62 -17.35 11.04
C VAL A 490 -14.34 -17.15 11.84
N MET A 491 -13.46 -16.28 11.37
CA MET A 491 -12.14 -16.02 11.95
C MET A 491 -11.91 -14.53 12.23
N LEU A 492 -10.98 -14.24 13.12
CA LEU A 492 -10.43 -12.90 13.33
C LEU A 492 -9.41 -12.59 12.23
N LEU A 493 -9.45 -11.38 11.69
CA LEU A 493 -8.52 -10.88 10.68
C LEU A 493 -8.14 -9.42 10.94
N ASP A 494 -6.98 -9.02 10.49
CA ASP A 494 -6.57 -7.62 10.49
C ASP A 494 -7.38 -6.84 9.46
N LEU A 495 -7.98 -5.72 9.86
CA LEU A 495 -8.75 -4.90 8.92
C LEU A 495 -7.86 -4.37 7.80
N GLY A 496 -8.35 -4.49 6.56
CA GLY A 496 -7.62 -4.09 5.35
C GLY A 496 -6.62 -5.11 4.84
N PHE A 497 -6.63 -6.33 5.38
CA PHE A 497 -5.82 -7.45 4.94
C PHE A 497 -6.69 -8.66 4.65
N ALA A 498 -6.40 -9.35 3.56
CA ALA A 498 -7.14 -10.55 3.18
C ALA A 498 -6.24 -11.58 2.50
N ASN A 499 -6.52 -12.86 2.74
CA ASN A 499 -6.04 -13.94 1.89
C ASN A 499 -7.07 -14.18 0.79
N THR A 500 -6.67 -14.01 -0.46
CA THR A 500 -7.52 -14.21 -1.62
C THR A 500 -7.15 -15.47 -2.42
N GLY A 501 -6.16 -16.23 -1.94
CA GLY A 501 -5.71 -17.45 -2.63
C GLY A 501 -4.91 -17.18 -3.90
N VAL A 502 -4.15 -16.09 -3.97
CA VAL A 502 -3.29 -15.75 -5.13
C VAL A 502 -2.14 -16.73 -5.27
N GLY A 503 -1.40 -16.95 -4.16
CA GLY A 503 -0.26 -17.86 -4.07
C GLY A 503 -0.48 -18.93 -3.01
N ASP A 504 0.39 -19.96 -3.04
CA ASP A 504 0.43 -20.96 -1.98
C ASP A 504 0.81 -20.30 -0.65
N PRO A 505 0.04 -20.49 0.44
CA PRO A 505 0.32 -19.89 1.74
C PRO A 505 1.68 -20.25 2.35
N SER A 506 2.32 -21.33 1.88
CA SER A 506 3.67 -21.72 2.33
C SER A 506 4.77 -20.93 1.62
N ALA A 507 4.50 -20.39 0.43
CA ALA A 507 5.48 -19.63 -0.36
C ALA A 507 5.69 -18.22 0.21
N ASP A 508 4.61 -17.55 0.63
CA ASP A 508 4.68 -16.22 1.27
C ASP A 508 3.71 -16.13 2.45
N LYS A 509 4.25 -15.94 3.64
CA LYS A 509 3.47 -15.86 4.88
C LYS A 509 2.58 -14.62 4.98
N GLY A 510 2.88 -13.57 4.21
CA GLY A 510 2.19 -12.29 4.30
C GLY A 510 2.19 -11.75 5.72
N LEU A 511 0.99 -11.42 6.21
CA LEU A 511 0.77 -10.88 7.55
C LEU A 511 1.17 -11.83 8.71
N ALA A 512 1.31 -13.13 8.45
CA ALA A 512 1.79 -14.10 9.45
C ALA A 512 3.30 -14.05 9.68
N GLY A 513 4.03 -13.12 9.05
CA GLY A 513 5.44 -12.85 9.32
C GLY A 513 5.68 -12.16 10.65
N THR A 514 6.97 -11.99 10.98
CA THR A 514 7.44 -11.33 12.20
C THR A 514 8.43 -10.22 11.90
N ASP A 515 8.53 -9.23 12.80
CA ASP A 515 9.55 -8.20 12.76
C ASP A 515 10.94 -8.72 13.18
N ASP A 516 11.95 -7.85 13.13
CA ASP A 516 13.34 -8.18 13.50
C ASP A 516 13.52 -8.58 14.98
N PHE A 517 12.50 -8.35 15.80
CA PHE A 517 12.50 -8.67 17.23
C PHE A 517 11.65 -9.90 17.54
N GLY A 518 11.09 -10.57 16.52
CA GLY A 518 10.25 -11.75 16.65
C GLY A 518 8.78 -11.45 16.97
N ASN A 519 8.35 -10.19 16.92
CA ASN A 519 6.95 -9.85 17.16
C ASN A 519 6.11 -10.06 15.89
N PRO A 520 4.88 -10.57 16.00
CA PRO A 520 4.01 -10.81 14.85
C PRO A 520 3.63 -9.50 14.16
N PHE A 521 3.56 -9.49 12.84
CA PHE A 521 3.02 -8.34 12.10
C PHE A 521 1.53 -8.17 12.37
N SER A 522 0.81 -9.28 12.52
CA SER A 522 -0.63 -9.31 12.68
C SER A 522 -1.09 -8.68 14.00
N PHE A 523 -2.10 -7.85 13.92
CA PHE A 523 -2.80 -7.30 15.07
C PHE A 523 -3.72 -8.32 15.74
N VAL A 524 -4.26 -9.29 14.99
CA VAL A 524 -5.10 -10.33 15.59
C VAL A 524 -4.34 -11.18 16.58
N ASP A 525 -3.05 -11.44 16.38
CA ASP A 525 -2.24 -12.18 17.36
C ASP A 525 -2.17 -11.44 18.70
N GLN A 526 -1.95 -10.13 18.65
CA GLN A 526 -1.93 -9.31 19.86
C GLN A 526 -3.33 -9.18 20.48
N TYR A 527 -4.37 -9.08 19.66
CA TYR A 527 -5.75 -9.02 20.13
C TYR A 527 -6.15 -10.31 20.84
N VAL A 528 -5.76 -11.46 20.32
CA VAL A 528 -5.94 -12.76 21.00
C VAL A 528 -5.22 -12.77 22.36
N GLN A 529 -3.98 -12.27 22.42
CA GLN A 529 -3.27 -12.15 23.71
C GLN A 529 -3.99 -11.21 24.68
N TYR A 530 -4.53 -10.09 24.17
CA TYR A 530 -5.36 -9.18 24.97
C TYR A 530 -6.59 -9.90 25.56
N LEU A 531 -7.33 -10.64 24.74
CA LEU A 531 -8.48 -11.42 25.17
C LEU A 531 -8.13 -12.49 26.22
N LEU A 532 -6.93 -13.08 26.13
CA LEU A 532 -6.42 -14.06 27.08
C LEU A 532 -5.83 -13.43 28.36
N GLY A 533 -5.77 -12.12 28.46
CA GLY A 533 -5.23 -11.40 29.62
C GLY A 533 -3.72 -11.24 29.66
N ASN A 534 -3.02 -11.57 28.57
CA ASN A 534 -1.57 -11.50 28.44
C ASN A 534 -1.13 -10.10 27.99
N SER A 535 -1.37 -9.07 28.79
CA SER A 535 -1.13 -7.66 28.42
C SER A 535 0.34 -7.35 28.09
N SER A 536 1.30 -8.11 28.61
CA SER A 536 2.72 -7.98 28.30
C SER A 536 3.06 -8.26 26.83
N ASN A 537 2.19 -8.96 26.12
CA ASN A 537 2.36 -9.34 24.71
C ASN A 537 1.66 -8.34 23.77
N ILE A 538 1.15 -7.23 24.30
CA ILE A 538 0.53 -6.16 23.50
C ILE A 538 1.55 -5.06 23.29
N ILE A 539 1.98 -4.90 22.05
CA ILE A 539 3.05 -3.97 21.67
C ILE A 539 2.46 -2.71 21.01
N ASP A 540 1.40 -2.89 20.23
CA ASP A 540 0.71 -1.79 19.55
C ASP A 540 -0.46 -1.29 20.43
N PRO A 541 -0.37 -0.06 20.98
CA PRO A 541 -1.37 0.42 21.96
C PRO A 541 -2.81 0.46 21.44
N GLY A 542 -2.99 0.60 20.12
CA GLY A 542 -4.32 0.59 19.49
C GLY A 542 -5.09 -0.70 19.69
N ILE A 543 -4.43 -1.80 20.04
CA ILE A 543 -5.08 -3.10 20.26
C ILE A 543 -6.08 -3.04 21.43
N ILE A 544 -5.73 -2.41 22.53
CA ILE A 544 -6.59 -2.32 23.71
C ILE A 544 -7.83 -1.45 23.51
N THR A 545 -7.82 -0.62 22.46
CA THR A 545 -8.96 0.21 22.09
C THR A 545 -9.72 -0.32 20.86
N THR A 546 -9.31 -1.47 20.34
CA THR A 546 -9.97 -2.12 19.21
C THR A 546 -11.37 -2.60 19.61
N ARG A 547 -12.33 -2.40 18.71
CA ARG A 547 -13.73 -2.81 18.85
C ARG A 547 -14.05 -3.87 17.82
N VAL A 548 -14.42 -5.04 18.25
CA VAL A 548 -14.79 -6.17 17.39
C VAL A 548 -16.18 -6.63 17.76
N CYS A 549 -17.07 -6.61 16.77
CA CYS A 549 -18.38 -7.22 16.89
C CYS A 549 -18.31 -8.66 16.39
N GLU A 550 -18.94 -9.58 17.12
CA GLU A 550 -19.07 -10.99 16.70
C GLU A 550 -20.22 -11.12 15.70
N PHE A 551 -19.92 -10.94 14.42
CA PHE A 551 -20.88 -11.20 13.36
C PHE A 551 -20.64 -12.59 12.79
N THR A 552 -21.66 -13.42 12.84
CA THR A 552 -21.67 -14.68 12.10
C THR A 552 -22.17 -14.48 10.68
N GLU A 553 -22.86 -13.37 10.41
CA GLU A 553 -23.32 -12.96 9.10
C GLU A 553 -23.30 -11.44 8.97
N PRO A 554 -23.24 -10.91 7.74
CA PRO A 554 -23.47 -9.49 7.53
C PRO A 554 -24.81 -9.13 8.13
N LEU A 555 -24.81 -8.16 9.03
CA LEU A 555 -26.02 -7.71 9.70
C LEU A 555 -26.94 -7.11 8.65
N SER A 556 -27.91 -7.88 8.21
CA SER A 556 -29.00 -7.38 7.40
C SER A 556 -29.95 -6.59 8.32
N PHE A 557 -29.60 -5.35 8.61
CA PHE A 557 -30.55 -4.45 9.24
C PHE A 557 -31.44 -3.86 8.17
N ASN A 558 -32.70 -4.12 8.24
CA ASN A 558 -33.71 -3.26 7.67
C ASN A 558 -33.75 -1.97 8.49
N VAL A 559 -32.78 -1.11 8.23
CA VAL A 559 -32.76 0.20 8.83
C VAL A 559 -33.59 1.09 7.95
N ASN A 560 -34.77 1.37 8.35
CA ASN A 560 -35.62 2.31 7.68
C ASN A 560 -35.21 3.74 8.08
N LEU A 561 -34.14 4.24 7.47
CA LEU A 561 -33.65 5.63 7.66
C LEU A 561 -34.30 6.60 6.67
N GLY A 562 -35.37 6.17 5.97
CA GLY A 562 -35.97 6.89 4.89
C GLY A 562 -35.44 6.44 3.53
N ALA A 563 -36.30 6.33 2.56
CA ALA A 563 -36.05 5.70 1.27
C ALA A 563 -34.78 6.12 0.52
N PRO A 564 -34.28 7.36 0.60
CA PRO A 564 -33.02 7.70 -0.09
C PRO A 564 -31.76 7.10 0.51
N LEU A 565 -31.82 6.62 1.72
CA LEU A 565 -30.65 6.18 2.49
C LEU A 565 -30.58 4.66 2.64
N ASP A 566 -31.71 4.00 2.52
CA ASP A 566 -31.83 2.54 2.72
C ASP A 566 -30.90 1.74 1.80
N GLY A 567 -30.69 2.22 0.59
CA GLY A 567 -29.79 1.57 -0.36
C GLY A 567 -28.30 1.86 -0.16
N LEU A 568 -27.96 2.85 0.63
CA LEU A 568 -26.58 3.25 0.87
C LEU A 568 -25.93 2.54 2.03
N PHE A 569 -26.73 2.07 2.91
CA PHE A 569 -26.32 1.77 4.24
C PHE A 569 -26.81 0.41 4.65
N THR A 570 -26.42 -0.54 3.95
CA THR A 570 -27.08 -1.83 4.02
C THR A 570 -26.72 -2.65 5.23
N ILE A 571 -25.63 -2.40 5.91
CA ILE A 571 -25.24 -3.34 6.94
C ILE A 571 -24.99 -2.72 8.30
N TYR A 572 -24.47 -1.52 8.32
CA TYR A 572 -23.93 -0.96 9.57
C TYR A 572 -24.36 0.46 9.82
N GLU A 573 -25.48 0.81 9.18
CA GLU A 573 -25.90 2.15 9.20
C GLU A 573 -26.19 2.67 10.47
N GLY A 574 -25.71 3.89 10.53
CA GLY A 574 -26.12 4.92 11.43
C GLY A 574 -27.10 4.42 12.40
N ILE A 575 -26.74 3.37 13.05
CA ILE A 575 -27.54 2.79 14.05
C ILE A 575 -27.62 3.86 15.08
N GLU A 576 -28.66 4.63 14.96
CA GLU A 576 -28.99 5.57 15.98
C GLU A 576 -29.19 4.80 17.26
N LEU A 577 -28.61 5.28 18.32
CA LEU A 577 -28.86 4.79 19.65
C LEU A 577 -30.30 5.14 20.07
N ASP A 578 -31.27 4.60 19.36
CA ASP A 578 -32.57 4.41 19.89
C ASP A 578 -32.55 3.08 20.67
N GLY A 579 -32.68 2.97 21.88
CA GLY A 579 -32.45 1.78 22.70
C GLY A 579 -32.87 0.44 22.09
N ASN A 580 -33.69 0.41 21.05
CA ASN A 580 -34.15 -0.80 20.36
C ASN A 580 -33.12 -1.38 19.40
N ARG A 581 -32.42 -0.53 18.66
CA ARG A 581 -31.37 -0.94 17.71
C ARG A 581 -30.08 -1.31 18.41
N GLU A 582 -29.75 -0.55 19.41
CA GLU A 582 -28.63 -0.87 20.29
C GLU A 582 -28.83 -2.26 20.93
N GLN A 583 -30.04 -2.54 21.40
CA GLN A 583 -30.38 -3.85 21.96
C GLN A 583 -30.28 -4.97 20.91
N SER A 584 -30.70 -4.71 19.68
CA SER A 584 -30.56 -5.69 18.59
C SER A 584 -29.09 -6.00 18.29
N LEU A 585 -28.23 -5.00 18.29
CA LEU A 585 -26.78 -5.18 18.08
C LEU A 585 -26.11 -5.91 19.25
N ARG A 586 -26.48 -5.57 20.46
CA ARG A 586 -26.01 -6.27 21.66
C ARG A 586 -26.38 -7.74 21.61
N ASN A 587 -27.60 -8.05 21.18
CA ASN A 587 -28.08 -9.43 21.01
C ASN A 587 -27.29 -10.19 19.93
N GLN A 588 -26.63 -9.48 19.02
CA GLN A 588 -25.79 -10.04 17.95
C GLN A 588 -24.28 -10.00 18.26
N GLY A 589 -23.91 -9.80 19.51
CA GLY A 589 -22.51 -9.79 19.95
C GLY A 589 -21.79 -8.45 19.85
N CYS A 590 -22.44 -7.41 19.31
CA CYS A 590 -21.94 -6.04 19.38
C CYS A 590 -22.44 -5.38 20.65
N GLN A 591 -21.51 -4.95 21.47
CA GLN A 591 -21.79 -4.39 22.77
C GLN A 591 -21.59 -2.87 22.77
N ASP A 592 -22.07 -2.23 23.84
CA ASP A 592 -21.94 -0.78 24.02
C ASP A 592 -20.48 -0.33 23.84
N PRO A 593 -20.22 0.67 23.01
CA PRO A 593 -18.86 1.14 22.74
C PRO A 593 -18.11 1.60 23.97
N ASP A 594 -18.79 2.09 24.99
CA ASP A 594 -18.15 2.64 26.17
C ASP A 594 -17.70 1.56 27.16
N THR A 595 -18.34 0.39 27.20
CA THR A 595 -18.05 -0.64 28.20
C THR A 595 -17.87 -2.04 27.67
N ALA A 596 -18.33 -2.33 26.48
CA ALA A 596 -18.67 -3.70 26.17
C ALA A 596 -18.20 -4.20 24.80
N TYR A 597 -17.67 -3.35 23.94
CA TYR A 597 -16.96 -3.78 22.73
C TYR A 597 -15.63 -4.47 23.04
N ILE A 598 -15.06 -4.16 24.18
CA ILE A 598 -13.90 -4.85 24.70
C ILE A 598 -14.44 -5.76 25.80
N PRO A 599 -14.62 -7.06 25.54
CA PRO A 599 -15.03 -7.98 26.60
C PRO A 599 -14.04 -7.87 27.74
N THR A 600 -14.52 -7.90 28.97
CA THR A 600 -13.60 -8.05 30.09
C THR A 600 -12.81 -9.35 29.90
N VAL A 601 -11.54 -9.35 30.26
CA VAL A 601 -10.67 -10.52 30.17
C VAL A 601 -11.35 -11.77 30.76
N LYS A 602 -12.07 -11.62 31.85
CA LYS A 602 -12.80 -12.71 32.48
C LYS A 602 -13.94 -13.24 31.61
N ALA A 603 -14.75 -12.37 31.01
CA ALA A 603 -15.86 -12.78 30.14
C ALA A 603 -15.33 -13.39 28.85
N ALA A 604 -14.27 -12.82 28.26
CA ALA A 604 -13.59 -13.37 27.10
C ALA A 604 -13.06 -14.78 27.39
N ASN A 605 -12.30 -14.97 28.47
CA ASN A 605 -11.74 -16.28 28.84
C ASN A 605 -12.82 -17.31 29.06
N THR A 606 -13.94 -16.97 29.68
CA THR A 606 -15.05 -17.90 29.90
C THR A 606 -15.68 -18.31 28.55
N SER A 607 -15.95 -17.36 27.70
CA SER A 607 -16.51 -17.60 26.36
C SER A 607 -15.55 -18.40 25.48
N LEU A 608 -14.28 -18.06 25.49
CA LEU A 608 -13.25 -18.68 24.65
C LEU A 608 -12.91 -20.10 25.11
N THR A 609 -12.96 -20.40 26.41
CA THR A 609 -12.80 -21.75 26.93
C THR A 609 -13.95 -22.65 26.46
N ALA A 610 -15.15 -22.11 26.41
CA ALA A 610 -16.34 -22.85 25.95
C ALA A 610 -16.35 -23.00 24.41
N ASN A 611 -15.72 -22.05 23.64
CA ASN A 611 -15.73 -22.03 22.18
C ASN A 611 -14.37 -21.57 21.63
N PRO A 612 -13.37 -22.48 21.54
CA PRO A 612 -12.04 -22.15 21.05
C PRO A 612 -12.01 -21.59 19.62
N GLY A 613 -13.02 -21.91 18.81
CA GLY A 613 -13.14 -21.38 17.44
C GLY A 613 -13.20 -19.85 17.37
N LEU A 614 -13.61 -19.18 18.43
CA LEU A 614 -13.63 -17.71 18.50
C LEU A 614 -12.23 -17.08 18.46
N LEU A 615 -11.17 -17.85 18.72
CA LEU A 615 -9.77 -17.42 18.64
C LEU A 615 -9.10 -17.74 17.31
N ALA A 616 -9.81 -18.38 16.38
CA ALA A 616 -9.26 -18.66 15.06
C ALA A 616 -8.89 -17.37 14.33
N THR A 617 -7.73 -17.36 13.70
CA THR A 617 -7.16 -16.18 13.03
C THR A 617 -6.89 -16.43 11.56
N ALA A 618 -7.20 -15.48 10.68
CA ALA A 618 -6.95 -15.53 9.24
C ALA A 618 -5.84 -14.55 8.86
N LYS A 619 -4.60 -14.92 9.13
CA LYS A 619 -3.41 -14.09 8.84
C LYS A 619 -2.45 -14.72 7.84
N GLN A 620 -2.49 -16.05 7.68
CA GLN A 620 -1.58 -16.77 6.78
C GLN A 620 -1.84 -16.35 5.34
N ALA A 621 -0.79 -15.92 4.64
CA ALA A 621 -0.87 -15.38 3.26
C ALA A 621 -1.95 -14.30 3.09
N ALA A 622 -2.21 -13.52 4.15
CA ALA A 622 -3.04 -12.34 4.07
C ALA A 622 -2.17 -11.14 3.70
N PHE A 623 -2.63 -10.37 2.71
CA PHE A 623 -1.94 -9.21 2.20
C PHE A 623 -2.83 -7.97 2.27
N LYS A 624 -2.19 -6.81 2.32
CA LYS A 624 -2.88 -5.52 2.30
C LYS A 624 -3.74 -5.41 1.04
N ILE A 625 -5.00 -5.06 1.23
CA ILE A 625 -5.91 -4.79 0.13
C ILE A 625 -5.46 -3.50 -0.57
N PRO A 626 -5.05 -3.56 -1.85
CA PRO A 626 -4.60 -2.36 -2.56
C PRO A 626 -5.79 -1.46 -2.94
N GLY A 627 -5.52 -0.16 -3.07
CA GLY A 627 -6.48 0.75 -3.72
C GLY A 627 -6.60 0.45 -5.21
N LEU A 628 -7.78 0.70 -5.77
CA LEU A 628 -8.02 0.48 -7.21
C LEU A 628 -7.80 1.75 -8.06
N ARG A 629 -7.40 2.86 -7.44
CA ARG A 629 -7.14 4.07 -8.21
C ARG A 629 -5.93 3.90 -9.10
N ASN A 630 -6.07 4.32 -10.36
CA ASN A 630 -5.10 4.13 -11.44
C ASN A 630 -4.79 2.67 -11.76
N VAL A 631 -5.68 1.74 -11.39
CA VAL A 631 -5.43 0.30 -11.53
C VAL A 631 -5.14 -0.13 -12.98
N GLU A 632 -5.64 0.59 -13.97
CA GLU A 632 -5.31 0.35 -15.39
C GLU A 632 -3.81 0.46 -15.69
N LEU A 633 -3.09 1.31 -14.96
CA LEU A 633 -1.68 1.65 -15.21
C LEU A 633 -0.69 0.95 -14.27
N THR A 634 -1.16 0.22 -13.28
CA THR A 634 -0.32 -0.31 -12.19
C THR A 634 -0.09 -1.82 -12.26
N GLY A 635 -0.21 -2.42 -13.45
CA GLY A 635 0.23 -3.80 -13.68
C GLY A 635 1.76 -3.93 -13.59
N PRO A 636 2.26 -5.19 -13.39
CA PRO A 636 1.53 -6.42 -13.19
C PRO A 636 0.79 -6.46 -11.85
N TYR A 637 -0.23 -7.29 -11.75
CA TYR A 637 -1.17 -7.28 -10.63
C TYR A 637 -0.85 -8.34 -9.58
N MET A 638 -1.44 -8.18 -8.41
CA MET A 638 -1.27 -8.95 -7.17
C MET A 638 0.08 -8.68 -6.48
N HIS A 639 0.21 -9.17 -5.24
CA HIS A 639 1.45 -9.00 -4.45
C HIS A 639 2.66 -9.69 -5.07
N ASN A 640 2.44 -10.72 -5.90
CA ASN A 640 3.46 -11.49 -6.59
C ASN A 640 3.57 -11.16 -8.10
N GLY A 641 2.84 -10.14 -8.59
CA GLY A 641 2.88 -9.75 -10.00
C GLY A 641 2.43 -10.84 -10.98
N SER A 642 1.62 -11.80 -10.55
CA SER A 642 1.29 -13.01 -11.31
C SER A 642 0.33 -12.81 -12.49
N MET A 643 -0.22 -11.63 -12.69
CA MET A 643 -1.21 -11.32 -13.72
C MET A 643 -0.83 -10.05 -14.47
N ALA A 644 -0.78 -10.11 -15.79
CA ALA A 644 -0.41 -8.97 -16.64
C ALA A 644 -1.58 -8.06 -16.96
N THR A 645 -2.80 -8.59 -16.99
CA THR A 645 -3.99 -7.86 -17.44
C THR A 645 -5.08 -7.81 -16.36
N LEU A 646 -5.91 -6.77 -16.39
CA LEU A 646 -7.10 -6.71 -15.54
C LEU A 646 -8.10 -7.82 -15.85
N ASP A 647 -8.15 -8.32 -17.09
CA ASP A 647 -9.03 -9.46 -17.43
C ASP A 647 -8.58 -10.73 -16.72
N GLN A 648 -7.27 -11.03 -16.68
CA GLN A 648 -6.72 -12.12 -15.88
C GLN A 648 -7.05 -12.00 -14.39
N VAL A 649 -7.09 -10.77 -13.86
CA VAL A 649 -7.55 -10.51 -12.48
C VAL A 649 -9.03 -10.86 -12.31
N LEU A 650 -9.88 -10.51 -13.26
CA LEU A 650 -11.30 -10.85 -13.20
C LEU A 650 -11.56 -12.35 -13.40
N GLU A 651 -10.78 -13.02 -14.23
CA GLU A 651 -10.78 -14.49 -14.35
C GLU A 651 -10.37 -15.17 -13.03
N PHE A 652 -9.36 -14.62 -12.35
CA PHE A 652 -8.96 -15.08 -11.01
C PHE A 652 -10.13 -15.01 -10.02
N TYR A 653 -10.86 -13.92 -9.98
CA TYR A 653 -12.05 -13.81 -9.13
C TYR A 653 -13.19 -14.73 -9.61
N ALA A 654 -13.38 -14.89 -10.92
CA ALA A 654 -14.41 -15.77 -11.47
C ALA A 654 -14.21 -17.24 -11.07
N ARG A 655 -12.95 -17.70 -10.97
CA ARG A 655 -12.60 -19.04 -10.48
C ARG A 655 -12.40 -19.15 -8.98
N HIS A 656 -12.69 -18.09 -8.21
CA HIS A 656 -12.58 -18.05 -6.76
C HIS A 656 -11.15 -18.18 -6.20
N GLY A 657 -10.15 -17.67 -6.91
CA GLY A 657 -8.74 -17.75 -6.54
C GLY A 657 -7.97 -18.89 -7.20
N ASN A 658 -6.68 -19.01 -6.90
CA ASN A 658 -5.81 -20.05 -7.42
C ASN A 658 -5.63 -21.22 -6.44
N PHE A 659 -5.55 -20.92 -5.15
CA PHE A 659 -5.21 -21.87 -4.08
C PHE A 659 -6.27 -21.89 -3.00
N GLU A 660 -6.70 -23.09 -2.61
CA GLU A 660 -7.60 -23.29 -1.52
C GLU A 660 -6.83 -23.38 -0.19
N ASN A 661 -7.32 -22.66 0.80
CA ASN A 661 -6.78 -22.71 2.16
C ASN A 661 -7.82 -22.23 3.18
N PRO A 662 -7.70 -22.61 4.49
CA PRO A 662 -8.66 -22.23 5.53
C PRO A 662 -8.76 -20.72 5.78
N ASN A 663 -7.69 -19.95 5.50
CA ASN A 663 -7.65 -18.49 5.72
C ASN A 663 -8.23 -17.69 4.56
N LYS A 664 -8.55 -18.32 3.43
CA LYS A 664 -9.09 -17.63 2.27
C LYS A 664 -10.43 -16.98 2.64
N ASN A 665 -10.55 -15.69 2.33
CA ASN A 665 -11.73 -14.89 2.67
C ASN A 665 -12.96 -15.38 1.91
N GLY A 666 -14.07 -15.56 2.61
CA GLY A 666 -15.31 -16.10 2.07
C GLY A 666 -15.93 -15.23 0.96
N ASN A 667 -15.64 -13.93 0.95
CA ASN A 667 -16.13 -13.04 -0.11
C ASN A 667 -15.49 -13.35 -1.48
N VAL A 668 -14.31 -13.96 -1.52
CA VAL A 668 -13.69 -14.42 -2.76
C VAL A 668 -14.48 -15.59 -3.37
N THR A 669 -14.98 -16.48 -2.53
CA THR A 669 -15.75 -17.68 -2.98
C THR A 669 -17.18 -17.34 -3.40
N ASN A 670 -17.69 -16.18 -3.02
CA ASN A 670 -19.02 -15.71 -3.39
C ASN A 670 -19.01 -14.85 -4.66
N ASN A 671 -17.84 -14.67 -5.27
CA ASN A 671 -17.67 -13.83 -6.45
C ASN A 671 -17.85 -14.67 -7.72
N ALA A 672 -18.72 -14.27 -8.63
CA ALA A 672 -19.08 -15.02 -9.82
C ALA A 672 -19.08 -14.18 -11.09
N VAL A 673 -17.99 -13.48 -11.40
CA VAL A 673 -17.83 -12.69 -12.65
C VAL A 673 -17.49 -13.61 -13.83
N SER A 674 -18.29 -14.66 -14.04
CA SER A 674 -18.07 -15.64 -15.11
C SER A 674 -18.61 -15.19 -16.48
N ASN A 675 -19.59 -14.28 -16.50
CA ASN A 675 -20.18 -13.78 -17.74
C ASN A 675 -19.23 -12.78 -18.42
N LEU A 676 -18.92 -13.00 -19.70
CA LEU A 676 -18.01 -12.14 -20.48
C LEU A 676 -18.49 -10.69 -20.56
N ASP A 677 -19.77 -10.44 -20.80
CA ASP A 677 -20.30 -9.07 -20.89
C ASP A 677 -20.20 -8.33 -19.54
N ASP A 678 -20.36 -9.05 -18.43
CA ASP A 678 -20.18 -8.51 -17.09
C ASP A 678 -18.70 -8.18 -16.83
N ARG A 679 -17.76 -9.05 -17.23
CA ARG A 679 -16.32 -8.75 -17.14
C ARG A 679 -15.94 -7.53 -17.98
N LEU A 680 -16.41 -7.44 -19.22
CA LEU A 680 -16.14 -6.27 -20.07
C LEU A 680 -16.73 -4.98 -19.50
N ALA A 681 -17.92 -5.05 -18.93
CA ALA A 681 -18.53 -3.90 -18.26
C ALA A 681 -17.75 -3.49 -17.00
N LEU A 682 -17.32 -4.46 -16.21
CA LEU A 682 -16.50 -4.23 -15.02
C LEU A 682 -15.13 -3.65 -15.38
N LEU A 683 -14.46 -4.14 -16.41
CA LEU A 683 -13.21 -3.57 -16.93
C LEU A 683 -13.37 -2.11 -17.33
N ALA A 684 -14.46 -1.79 -18.05
CA ALA A 684 -14.75 -0.39 -18.40
C ALA A 684 -14.97 0.50 -17.15
N PHE A 685 -15.64 -0.05 -16.14
CA PHE A 685 -15.85 0.66 -14.88
C PHE A 685 -14.54 0.86 -14.11
N LEU A 686 -13.67 -0.15 -13.98
CA LEU A 686 -12.37 -0.05 -13.30
C LEU A 686 -11.47 1.00 -13.94
N LYS A 687 -11.50 1.16 -15.26
CA LYS A 687 -10.75 2.21 -15.97
C LYS A 687 -11.19 3.62 -15.59
N THR A 688 -12.41 3.81 -15.07
CA THR A 688 -12.85 5.13 -14.58
C THR A 688 -12.16 5.60 -13.31
N PHE A 689 -11.38 4.74 -12.66
CA PHE A 689 -10.53 5.10 -11.51
C PHE A 689 -9.17 5.68 -11.90
N THR A 690 -8.85 5.76 -13.21
CA THR A 690 -7.60 6.33 -13.70
C THR A 690 -7.70 7.83 -13.87
N ASP A 691 -6.85 8.56 -13.16
CA ASP A 691 -6.73 10.02 -13.23
C ASP A 691 -5.86 10.42 -14.43
N ASP A 692 -6.36 11.30 -15.27
CA ASP A 692 -5.60 11.76 -16.44
C ASP A 692 -4.34 12.54 -16.08
N ARG A 693 -4.25 13.13 -14.89
CA ARG A 693 -3.01 13.72 -14.41
C ARG A 693 -1.92 12.65 -14.21
N VAL A 694 -2.28 11.47 -13.72
CA VAL A 694 -1.37 10.31 -13.61
C VAL A 694 -1.03 9.79 -15.00
N ARG A 695 -2.04 9.59 -15.86
CA ARG A 695 -1.87 9.08 -17.23
C ARG A 695 -0.91 9.91 -18.06
N TYR A 696 -0.93 11.23 -17.90
CA TYR A 696 -0.09 12.18 -18.64
C TYR A 696 1.01 12.81 -17.77
N GLU A 697 1.26 12.29 -16.60
CA GLU A 697 2.30 12.76 -15.67
C GLU A 697 2.24 14.26 -15.36
N LYS A 698 1.02 14.84 -15.33
CA LYS A 698 0.79 16.24 -14.95
C LYS A 698 0.94 16.42 -13.44
N ALA A 699 1.25 17.64 -13.02
CA ALA A 699 1.34 17.96 -11.60
C ALA A 699 0.16 17.39 -10.78
N PRO A 700 0.42 16.80 -9.64
CA PRO A 700 1.68 16.69 -8.90
C PRO A 700 2.55 15.45 -9.28
N PHE A 701 2.25 14.77 -10.39
CA PHE A 701 2.91 13.54 -10.83
C PHE A 701 4.09 13.78 -11.78
N ASP A 702 4.41 15.04 -12.08
CA ASP A 702 5.61 15.45 -12.81
C ASP A 702 6.90 15.11 -12.04
N HIS A 703 7.99 14.85 -12.75
CA HIS A 703 9.19 14.31 -12.12
C HIS A 703 10.50 14.66 -12.86
N PRO A 704 11.67 14.57 -12.18
CA PRO A 704 12.98 14.64 -12.83
C PRO A 704 13.20 13.46 -13.78
N GLU A 705 14.17 13.61 -14.69
CA GLU A 705 14.70 12.48 -15.46
C GLU A 705 15.25 11.38 -14.55
N ILE A 706 15.04 10.13 -14.95
CA ILE A 706 15.72 8.98 -14.33
C ILE A 706 16.12 7.93 -15.37
N SER A 707 17.35 7.43 -15.26
CA SER A 707 17.80 6.25 -15.99
C SER A 707 17.63 5.03 -15.12
N VAL A 708 16.62 4.22 -15.45
CA VAL A 708 16.22 3.03 -14.67
C VAL A 708 16.92 1.81 -15.24
N PRO A 709 17.63 0.99 -14.45
CA PRO A 709 18.16 -0.28 -14.93
C PRO A 709 17.03 -1.19 -15.41
N HIS A 710 17.10 -1.58 -16.69
CA HIS A 710 16.07 -2.38 -17.37
C HIS A 710 16.71 -3.65 -17.96
N GLY A 711 17.16 -4.54 -17.08
CA GLY A 711 17.92 -5.73 -17.42
C GLY A 711 19.38 -5.44 -17.76
N HIS A 712 19.99 -6.39 -18.44
CA HIS A 712 21.41 -6.39 -18.78
C HIS A 712 21.62 -6.66 -20.26
N VAL A 713 22.74 -6.18 -20.81
CA VAL A 713 23.13 -6.39 -22.23
C VAL A 713 23.26 -7.90 -22.50
N GLY A 714 22.41 -8.40 -23.39
CA GLY A 714 22.26 -9.83 -23.71
C GLY A 714 20.88 -10.36 -23.36
N ASN A 715 20.79 -11.60 -22.97
CA ASN A 715 19.54 -12.31 -22.62
C ASN A 715 19.75 -13.20 -21.37
N ASP A 716 18.82 -14.09 -21.09
CA ASP A 716 18.86 -15.04 -19.96
C ASP A 716 19.89 -16.15 -20.10
N LEU A 717 20.50 -16.34 -21.28
CA LEU A 717 21.54 -17.34 -21.56
C LEU A 717 22.94 -16.73 -21.59
N ILE A 718 23.07 -15.49 -22.05
CA ILE A 718 24.36 -14.82 -22.25
C ILE A 718 24.22 -13.35 -21.87
N THR A 719 25.12 -12.85 -21.01
CA THR A 719 25.21 -11.43 -20.70
C THR A 719 26.62 -10.89 -20.84
N THR A 720 26.72 -9.57 -21.05
CA THR A 720 28.01 -8.88 -21.19
C THR A 720 28.47 -8.35 -19.83
N PRO A 721 29.74 -8.54 -19.40
CA PRO A 721 30.22 -7.97 -18.17
C PRO A 721 30.36 -6.44 -18.26
N SER A 722 30.11 -5.73 -17.17
CA SER A 722 30.29 -4.28 -17.05
C SER A 722 31.76 -3.86 -17.17
N ASN A 723 32.68 -4.73 -16.70
CA ASN A 723 34.09 -4.56 -16.82
C ASN A 723 34.75 -5.87 -17.38
N PRO A 724 35.24 -5.87 -18.63
CA PRO A 724 35.84 -7.06 -19.21
C PRO A 724 37.11 -7.56 -18.49
N LEU A 725 37.80 -6.66 -17.77
CA LEU A 725 39.00 -7.00 -16.98
C LEU A 725 38.64 -7.57 -15.59
N ASN A 726 37.42 -7.40 -15.15
CA ASN A 726 36.90 -7.97 -13.90
C ASN A 726 35.42 -8.33 -14.08
N PRO A 727 35.11 -9.46 -14.73
CA PRO A 727 33.79 -9.79 -15.24
C PRO A 727 32.85 -10.32 -14.13
N LYS A 728 32.72 -9.61 -13.00
CA LYS A 728 31.92 -10.04 -11.88
C LYS A 728 30.43 -9.66 -12.03
N LEU A 729 30.14 -8.50 -12.64
CA LEU A 729 28.81 -7.93 -12.74
C LEU A 729 28.44 -7.70 -14.20
N ALA A 730 27.17 -7.91 -14.50
CA ALA A 730 26.59 -7.65 -15.82
C ALA A 730 26.54 -6.14 -16.11
N LYS A 731 26.62 -5.81 -17.38
CA LYS A 731 26.43 -4.44 -17.88
C LYS A 731 24.94 -4.14 -17.95
N ASP A 732 24.49 -3.10 -17.22
CA ASP A 732 23.12 -2.66 -17.26
C ASP A 732 22.72 -2.15 -18.65
N GLU A 733 21.49 -2.43 -19.03
CA GLU A 733 20.70 -1.66 -19.98
C GLU A 733 19.82 -0.66 -19.20
N PHE A 734 19.52 0.48 -19.81
CA PHE A 734 18.77 1.53 -19.13
C PHE A 734 17.53 1.92 -19.93
N LEU A 735 16.42 2.03 -19.24
CA LEU A 735 15.25 2.76 -19.69
C LEU A 735 15.40 4.21 -19.21
N VAL A 736 15.44 5.14 -20.14
CA VAL A 736 15.49 6.57 -19.81
C VAL A 736 14.06 7.12 -19.74
N VAL A 737 13.67 7.55 -18.56
CA VAL A 737 12.41 8.24 -18.31
C VAL A 737 12.73 9.73 -18.28
N PRO A 738 12.29 10.52 -19.27
CA PRO A 738 12.67 11.93 -19.41
C PRO A 738 12.06 12.79 -18.31
N ALA A 739 12.68 13.95 -18.03
CA ALA A 739 12.12 14.92 -17.09
C ALA A 739 10.80 15.49 -17.61
N VAL A 740 9.79 15.54 -16.74
CA VAL A 740 8.45 16.07 -17.03
C VAL A 740 8.18 17.28 -16.16
N GLY A 741 7.62 18.34 -16.73
CA GLY A 741 7.16 19.53 -16.00
C GLY A 741 5.69 19.45 -15.61
N ALA A 742 5.19 20.47 -14.90
CA ALA A 742 3.84 20.54 -14.36
C ALA A 742 2.71 20.30 -15.38
N ASN A 743 2.96 20.63 -16.66
CA ASN A 743 1.97 20.45 -17.73
C ASN A 743 1.86 19.01 -18.25
N GLY A 744 2.78 18.13 -17.79
CA GLY A 744 2.79 16.71 -18.14
C GLY A 744 3.30 16.40 -19.55
N ASN A 745 3.12 15.14 -19.95
CA ASN A 745 3.47 14.62 -21.27
C ASN A 745 2.30 14.72 -22.24
N THR A 746 2.62 14.71 -23.55
CA THR A 746 1.63 14.62 -24.64
C THR A 746 1.21 13.17 -24.93
N GLN A 747 2.07 12.21 -24.64
CA GLN A 747 1.80 10.78 -24.77
C GLN A 747 1.37 10.22 -23.42
N PRO A 748 0.34 9.36 -23.39
CA PRO A 748 -0.10 8.75 -22.17
C PRO A 748 0.84 7.61 -21.73
N LEU A 749 0.92 7.35 -20.44
CA LEU A 749 1.45 6.09 -19.91
C LEU A 749 0.62 4.92 -20.44
N LEU A 750 1.30 3.85 -20.81
CA LEU A 750 0.66 2.64 -21.33
C LEU A 750 0.39 1.62 -20.21
N PRO A 751 -0.70 0.86 -20.26
CA PRO A 751 -0.90 -0.32 -19.42
C PRO A 751 0.21 -1.36 -19.60
N PHE A 752 0.47 -2.16 -18.58
CA PHE A 752 1.58 -3.12 -18.55
C PHE A 752 1.54 -4.15 -19.69
N ASP A 753 0.36 -4.66 -20.01
CA ASP A 753 0.15 -5.61 -21.12
C ASP A 753 0.58 -5.05 -22.49
N GLN A 754 0.42 -3.74 -22.68
CA GLN A 754 0.89 -3.08 -23.90
C GLN A 754 2.42 -2.93 -23.92
N LEU A 755 3.05 -2.74 -22.75
CA LEU A 755 4.51 -2.69 -22.64
C LEU A 755 5.17 -4.05 -22.90
N LEU A 756 4.50 -5.16 -22.59
CA LEU A 756 4.95 -6.52 -22.92
C LEU A 756 4.99 -6.79 -24.44
N ALA A 757 4.24 -6.03 -25.22
CA ALA A 757 4.19 -6.18 -26.70
C ALA A 757 5.34 -5.44 -27.41
N HIS A 758 6.07 -4.57 -26.74
CA HIS A 758 7.20 -3.77 -27.24
C HIS A 758 8.54 -4.31 -26.73
#